data_f3ba1829e9ec12a19c48dc6a43f2e2a9
#
_entry.id   f3ba1829e9ec12a19c48dc6a43f2e2a9
#
_cell.length_a   1.000
_cell.length_b   1.000
_cell.length_c   1.000
_cell.angle_alpha   90.00
_cell.angle_beta   90.00
_cell.angle_gamma   90.00
#
_symmetry.space_group_name_H-M   'P 1'
#
loop_
_entity.id
_entity.type
_entity.pdbx_description
1 polymer ?
#
loop_
_entity_poly.entity_id
_entity_poly.type
_entity_poly.pdbx_seq_one_letter_code
_entity_poly.pdbx_strand_id
1 'polypeptide(L)'
;MKKKYIFILSFFLSVASFAQNNITIKGKILDKNSQIPIEAATVFLTLVKDSTVIDYTISDKNGFFKMDTKKITKPFFLKISYLGYETLKKEIQAITENRDFGLLSLAENPNNLKEVVIKNDAPPIRIKKDTLEFNASSFKVRPDANVETLLKQLPGVEVGTDGKITVNGKDVNQILVNGKPFFDKDGKIALQSLPSDIINKVQITDTKTKKEELNKEASTSNNASINLTIDEKKNKGFFGKFMGGYGTGDRYESSALVNYFQNKRKISILASSNNINSTGFSMDEIFDNMGGGRNSSMSYNSGGGSFSINGNRFGGGKGITRSNMVGVNYADELVKDLETSGSYFFSNSNSDNVNRTKMITFLPTGNINRESEATTNSENFGHNLNFQLEYKIDSTTTIFVGPKFTKSNSKYNNDSFEKSFDDSGQLVNESKGQVFDDSDRGSFSNAINFNKRFKRKGRFLSLSFNNDNSKEDLSSLNKTNTLFYQGSDPDIIRNQIRKNKNVVDKYVAEIEYSEPITDSLKVKFGLNYNTEFKSDDRNTYDFNSGSQAYSDLNPELTNHLTSETKIFRPQTGFSLKKKKYDINATVGPSIVQFDNNSFYLGLPTSLSKNYVLPYANARLGYRFNKSKSIYLNYSYDVDFPNANQILPVEDLSNPLSTVVGNVDLKPSRNQGGYFSFRNYDYATRSGYSIYFGGDLYDNQVVSSVLYDTSIKSKTTFENVSGTYSTWSGSSWNKTIKRDAHTFKYGVGFSANYGLSKGFVNGEMFEAKTLRLNPRANFTYEYGELLTINPTYNFAYNDSKYTNYRTSGASSVTHRFNIQTTNYWPKNWVFGNDFGYTYNSNIADGFKKDFYLWNTSLAYSFFDKKMTAKVKVYDLLNQNQSATRTISPTNIRDEENTVLKRYLMFSLTYKLNKFGGKEKSSRGNRIMMH
;
A
#
# COMPACT_ATOMS: atom_id res chain seq x y z
N MET A 1 27.73 31.94 -9.19
CA MET A 1 26.38 31.40 -9.07
C MET A 1 25.36 32.07 -9.99
N LYS A 2 25.32 33.36 -10.18
CA LYS A 2 24.31 34.08 -11.01
C LYS A 2 24.21 33.62 -12.50
N LYS A 3 25.32 33.22 -13.14
CA LYS A 3 25.30 32.77 -14.54
C LYS A 3 24.61 31.39 -14.78
N LYS A 4 24.60 30.52 -13.76
CA LYS A 4 23.94 29.20 -13.86
C LYS A 4 22.41 29.32 -13.78
N TYR A 5 21.89 30.28 -13.01
CA TYR A 5 20.45 30.53 -12.94
C TYR A 5 19.90 31.18 -14.21
N ILE A 6 20.68 31.98 -14.90
CA ILE A 6 20.30 32.60 -16.19
C ILE A 6 20.18 31.51 -17.29
N PHE A 7 21.06 30.50 -17.27
CA PHE A 7 20.98 29.39 -18.24
C PHE A 7 19.75 28.50 -18.00
N ILE A 8 19.41 28.24 -16.74
CA ILE A 8 18.20 27.50 -16.36
C ILE A 8 16.93 28.33 -16.72
N LEU A 9 16.95 29.63 -16.46
CA LEU A 9 15.82 30.52 -16.80
C LEU A 9 15.64 30.66 -18.32
N SER A 10 16.73 30.74 -19.11
CA SER A 10 16.68 30.79 -20.58
C SER A 10 16.23 29.45 -21.17
N PHE A 11 16.56 28.31 -20.55
CA PHE A 11 16.02 27.01 -20.94
C PHE A 11 14.51 26.91 -20.70
N PHE A 12 14.03 27.40 -19.56
CA PHE A 12 12.57 27.48 -19.30
C PHE A 12 11.83 28.47 -20.21
N LEU A 13 12.45 29.57 -20.58
CA LEU A 13 11.88 30.53 -21.51
C LEU A 13 11.84 30.01 -22.96
N SER A 14 12.82 29.21 -23.39
CA SER A 14 12.81 28.58 -24.71
C SER A 14 11.73 27.50 -24.86
N VAL A 15 11.35 26.83 -23.76
CA VAL A 15 10.24 25.87 -23.75
C VAL A 15 8.86 26.58 -23.84
N ALA A 16 8.77 27.85 -23.45
CA ALA A 16 7.53 28.65 -23.54
C ALA A 16 7.24 29.17 -24.98
N SER A 17 8.21 29.09 -25.90
CA SER A 17 8.07 29.67 -27.26
C SER A 17 7.37 28.76 -28.28
N PHE A 18 7.00 27.52 -27.92
CA PHE A 18 6.20 26.65 -28.79
C PHE A 18 4.71 26.94 -28.61
N ALA A 19 4.31 28.14 -28.96
CA ALA A 19 2.91 28.55 -28.91
C ALA A 19 2.23 28.34 -30.29
N GLN A 20 1.12 27.56 -30.23
CA GLN A 20 -0.11 27.72 -30.98
C GLN A 20 -0.25 27.05 -32.35
N ASN A 21 -0.90 25.85 -32.27
CA ASN A 21 -1.81 25.42 -33.32
C ASN A 21 -3.05 24.70 -32.68
N ASN A 22 -3.45 25.10 -31.47
CA ASN A 22 -4.63 24.55 -30.81
C ASN A 22 -5.88 25.37 -31.20
N ILE A 23 -6.98 24.65 -31.40
CA ILE A 23 -8.32 25.20 -31.60
C ILE A 23 -9.19 24.83 -30.42
N THR A 24 -10.17 25.66 -30.10
CA THR A 24 -11.16 25.39 -29.07
C THR A 24 -12.47 24.95 -29.71
N ILE A 25 -12.97 23.81 -29.31
CA ILE A 25 -14.30 23.30 -29.64
C ILE A 25 -15.17 23.46 -28.40
N LYS A 26 -16.36 24.04 -28.54
CA LYS A 26 -17.30 24.22 -27.43
C LYS A 26 -18.76 24.05 -27.90
N GLY A 27 -19.65 23.88 -26.94
CA GLY A 27 -21.09 23.76 -27.14
C GLY A 27 -21.81 23.44 -25.84
N LYS A 28 -23.12 23.30 -25.88
CA LYS A 28 -23.96 22.98 -24.75
C LYS A 28 -24.85 21.77 -25.05
N ILE A 29 -24.91 20.81 -24.12
CA ILE A 29 -25.65 19.57 -24.26
C ILE A 29 -26.92 19.64 -23.43
N LEU A 30 -28.06 19.36 -24.07
CA LEU A 30 -29.38 19.37 -23.44
C LEU A 30 -30.09 18.03 -23.71
N ASP A 31 -30.96 17.66 -22.80
CA ASP A 31 -31.98 16.64 -23.07
C ASP A 31 -32.95 17.15 -24.14
N LYS A 32 -33.27 16.33 -25.12
CA LYS A 32 -34.11 16.70 -26.26
C LYS A 32 -35.53 17.08 -25.83
N ASN A 33 -36.12 16.35 -24.88
CA ASN A 33 -37.48 16.47 -24.45
C ASN A 33 -37.65 17.49 -23.33
N SER A 34 -36.86 17.38 -22.28
CA SER A 34 -36.97 18.24 -21.07
C SER A 34 -36.18 19.55 -21.16
N GLN A 35 -35.28 19.71 -22.15
CA GLN A 35 -34.36 20.82 -22.31
C GLN A 35 -33.45 21.07 -21.10
N ILE A 36 -33.34 20.06 -20.22
CA ILE A 36 -32.47 20.13 -19.03
C ILE A 36 -31.02 19.90 -19.45
N PRO A 37 -30.06 20.70 -18.91
CA PRO A 37 -28.65 20.49 -19.16
C PRO A 37 -28.16 19.11 -18.71
N ILE A 38 -27.37 18.44 -19.55
CA ILE A 38 -26.82 17.11 -19.23
C ILE A 38 -25.40 17.26 -18.70
N GLU A 39 -25.23 17.00 -17.40
CA GLU A 39 -23.93 16.96 -16.71
C GLU A 39 -23.21 15.63 -16.97
N ALA A 40 -21.87 15.70 -17.19
CA ALA A 40 -21.00 14.54 -17.37
C ALA A 40 -21.31 13.67 -18.60
N ALA A 41 -21.84 14.26 -19.66
CA ALA A 41 -21.84 13.65 -20.97
C ALA A 41 -20.42 13.66 -21.56
N THR A 42 -19.97 12.53 -22.10
CA THR A 42 -18.65 12.42 -22.74
C THR A 42 -18.73 12.89 -24.17
N VAL A 43 -17.99 13.96 -24.50
CA VAL A 43 -17.80 14.48 -25.85
C VAL A 43 -16.44 14.01 -26.35
N PHE A 44 -16.38 13.36 -27.50
CA PHE A 44 -15.13 12.84 -28.01
C PHE A 44 -15.07 12.88 -29.54
N LEU A 45 -13.84 13.01 -30.05
CA LEU A 45 -13.57 13.09 -31.48
C LEU A 45 -12.91 11.77 -31.91
N THR A 46 -13.37 11.20 -33.02
CA THR A 46 -12.78 10.00 -33.60
C THR A 46 -12.56 10.14 -35.09
N LEU A 47 -11.44 9.60 -35.60
CA LEU A 47 -11.21 9.55 -37.04
C LEU A 47 -12.29 8.69 -37.73
N VAL A 48 -12.75 9.10 -38.91
CA VAL A 48 -13.70 8.32 -39.71
C VAL A 48 -13.10 7.00 -40.14
N LYS A 49 -11.83 6.99 -40.51
CA LYS A 49 -11.11 5.85 -41.09
C LYS A 49 -11.03 4.62 -40.19
N ASP A 50 -10.75 4.81 -38.91
CA ASP A 50 -10.40 3.72 -37.97
C ASP A 50 -11.00 3.90 -36.56
N SER A 51 -11.88 4.88 -36.39
CA SER A 51 -12.49 5.26 -35.10
C SER A 51 -11.47 5.55 -33.97
N THR A 52 -10.22 5.85 -34.29
CA THR A 52 -9.20 6.25 -33.32
C THR A 52 -9.65 7.51 -32.60
N VAL A 53 -9.63 7.51 -31.27
CA VAL A 53 -9.95 8.69 -30.45
C VAL A 53 -8.84 9.72 -30.61
N ILE A 54 -9.23 10.92 -31.08
CA ILE A 54 -8.34 12.08 -31.26
C ILE A 54 -8.20 12.82 -29.92
N ASP A 55 -9.35 13.21 -29.35
CA ASP A 55 -9.44 13.91 -28.07
C ASP A 55 -10.83 13.75 -27.45
N TYR A 56 -10.98 14.13 -26.17
CA TYR A 56 -12.25 14.05 -25.45
C TYR A 56 -12.33 15.07 -24.33
N THR A 57 -13.58 15.39 -23.94
CA THR A 57 -13.91 16.23 -22.77
C THR A 57 -15.24 15.74 -22.16
N ILE A 58 -15.67 16.37 -21.09
CA ILE A 58 -16.91 16.07 -20.38
C ILE A 58 -17.70 17.35 -20.15
N SER A 59 -19.03 17.31 -20.28
CA SER A 59 -19.88 18.46 -20.00
C SER A 59 -19.95 18.77 -18.50
N ASP A 60 -20.00 20.06 -18.17
CA ASP A 60 -20.17 20.58 -16.82
C ASP A 60 -21.62 20.46 -16.30
N LYS A 61 -21.90 20.95 -15.09
CA LYS A 61 -23.23 20.94 -14.47
C LYS A 61 -24.31 21.72 -15.24
N ASN A 62 -23.90 22.66 -16.09
CA ASN A 62 -24.76 23.46 -16.93
C ASN A 62 -24.85 22.90 -18.35
N GLY A 63 -24.31 21.71 -18.62
CA GLY A 63 -24.25 21.06 -19.91
C GLY A 63 -23.20 21.60 -20.87
N PHE A 64 -22.42 22.65 -20.50
CA PHE A 64 -21.37 23.17 -21.35
C PHE A 64 -20.17 22.24 -21.41
N PHE A 65 -19.60 22.13 -22.63
CA PHE A 65 -18.31 21.50 -22.81
C PHE A 65 -17.36 22.46 -23.54
N LYS A 66 -16.08 22.33 -23.20
CA LYS A 66 -14.97 22.97 -23.89
C LYS A 66 -13.87 21.93 -24.08
N MET A 67 -13.30 21.87 -25.28
CA MET A 67 -12.20 20.99 -25.63
C MET A 67 -11.16 21.77 -26.42
N ASP A 68 -9.97 21.90 -25.88
CA ASP A 68 -8.83 22.46 -26.59
C ASP A 68 -8.10 21.31 -27.27
N THR A 69 -8.11 21.30 -28.60
CA THR A 69 -7.56 20.22 -29.42
C THR A 69 -6.74 20.79 -30.60
N LYS A 70 -6.06 19.93 -31.32
CA LYS A 70 -5.30 20.32 -32.52
C LYS A 70 -6.22 20.57 -33.71
N LYS A 71 -5.72 21.31 -34.71
CA LYS A 71 -6.36 21.39 -36.03
C LYS A 71 -6.49 19.99 -36.62
N ILE A 72 -7.68 19.65 -37.09
CA ILE A 72 -7.98 18.34 -37.68
C ILE A 72 -8.31 18.55 -39.14
N THR A 73 -7.43 18.06 -40.02
CA THR A 73 -7.52 18.23 -41.48
C THR A 73 -8.11 17.00 -42.19
N LYS A 74 -8.40 15.94 -41.44
CA LYS A 74 -9.00 14.69 -41.94
C LYS A 74 -10.42 14.56 -41.43
N PRO A 75 -11.32 13.88 -42.16
CA PRO A 75 -12.66 13.64 -41.72
C PRO A 75 -12.70 12.93 -40.33
N PHE A 76 -13.54 13.42 -39.45
CA PHE A 76 -13.72 12.89 -38.10
C PHE A 76 -15.18 12.97 -37.65
N PHE A 77 -15.50 12.19 -36.62
CA PHE A 77 -16.79 12.28 -35.96
C PHE A 77 -16.67 13.04 -34.64
N LEU A 78 -17.58 14.01 -34.43
CA LEU A 78 -17.93 14.48 -33.10
C LEU A 78 -19.00 13.54 -32.55
N LYS A 79 -18.69 12.89 -31.42
CA LYS A 79 -19.59 11.97 -30.74
C LYS A 79 -19.89 12.47 -29.34
N ILE A 80 -21.16 12.36 -28.91
CA ILE A 80 -21.59 12.69 -27.56
C ILE A 80 -22.33 11.49 -26.99
N SER A 81 -21.86 10.98 -25.88
CA SER A 81 -22.42 9.79 -25.23
C SER A 81 -22.77 10.08 -23.77
N TYR A 82 -23.97 9.67 -23.38
CA TYR A 82 -24.43 9.70 -22.00
C TYR A 82 -25.28 8.47 -21.69
N LEU A 83 -25.23 8.01 -20.43
CA LEU A 83 -25.95 6.79 -20.03
C LEU A 83 -27.47 7.00 -20.10
N GLY A 84 -28.18 6.13 -20.80
CA GLY A 84 -29.63 6.22 -21.01
C GLY A 84 -30.05 7.06 -22.22
N TYR A 85 -29.08 7.52 -23.03
CA TYR A 85 -29.33 8.35 -24.23
C TYR A 85 -28.70 7.71 -25.47
N GLU A 86 -29.24 8.06 -26.62
CA GLU A 86 -28.65 7.71 -27.91
C GLU A 86 -27.35 8.52 -28.10
N THR A 87 -26.29 7.86 -28.60
CA THR A 87 -25.05 8.55 -28.92
C THR A 87 -25.24 9.45 -30.13
N LEU A 88 -25.11 10.78 -29.91
CA LEU A 88 -25.08 11.74 -31.00
C LEU A 88 -23.78 11.56 -31.79
N LYS A 89 -23.88 11.41 -33.13
CA LYS A 89 -22.73 11.27 -34.03
C LYS A 89 -22.87 12.29 -35.17
N LYS A 90 -21.90 13.18 -35.32
CA LYS A 90 -21.86 14.18 -36.38
C LYS A 90 -20.52 14.11 -37.12
N GLU A 91 -20.57 13.85 -38.41
CA GLU A 91 -19.36 13.86 -39.26
C GLU A 91 -18.96 15.28 -39.60
N ILE A 92 -17.63 15.52 -39.57
CA ILE A 92 -17.01 16.82 -39.86
C ILE A 92 -15.80 16.58 -40.73
N GLN A 93 -15.69 17.29 -41.86
CA GLN A 93 -14.62 17.08 -42.83
C GLN A 93 -13.27 17.60 -42.31
N ALA A 94 -13.25 18.76 -41.73
CA ALA A 94 -12.08 19.34 -41.12
C ALA A 94 -12.48 20.43 -40.12
N ILE A 95 -11.55 20.74 -39.18
CA ILE A 95 -11.70 21.88 -38.29
C ILE A 95 -10.30 22.49 -38.03
N THR A 96 -10.12 23.74 -38.48
CA THR A 96 -8.85 24.45 -38.44
C THR A 96 -8.89 25.71 -37.60
N GLU A 97 -10.09 26.11 -37.15
CA GLU A 97 -10.37 27.29 -36.36
C GLU A 97 -11.26 26.97 -35.16
N ASN A 98 -11.34 27.88 -34.21
CA ASN A 98 -12.25 27.75 -33.06
C ASN A 98 -13.69 27.56 -33.55
N ARG A 99 -14.42 26.62 -32.95
CA ARG A 99 -15.78 26.32 -33.35
C ARG A 99 -16.70 26.15 -32.17
N ASP A 100 -17.81 26.87 -32.21
CA ASP A 100 -18.94 26.67 -31.31
C ASP A 100 -20.03 25.85 -32.04
N PHE A 101 -20.40 24.70 -31.46
CA PHE A 101 -21.44 23.83 -31.98
C PHE A 101 -22.83 24.23 -31.49
N GLY A 102 -22.93 25.26 -30.63
CA GLY A 102 -24.21 25.72 -30.08
C GLY A 102 -24.88 24.67 -29.18
N LEU A 103 -26.21 24.57 -29.34
CA LEU A 103 -27.01 23.61 -28.58
C LEU A 103 -27.02 22.25 -29.29
N LEU A 104 -26.68 21.19 -28.53
CA LEU A 104 -26.66 19.81 -28.99
C LEU A 104 -27.61 18.99 -28.11
N SER A 105 -28.67 18.45 -28.69
CA SER A 105 -29.69 17.70 -27.97
C SER A 105 -29.48 16.21 -28.07
N LEU A 106 -29.54 15.49 -26.94
CA LEU A 106 -29.53 14.05 -26.86
C LEU A 106 -30.96 13.51 -26.65
N ALA A 107 -31.31 12.48 -27.39
CA ALA A 107 -32.59 11.76 -27.24
C ALA A 107 -32.42 10.64 -26.21
N GLU A 108 -33.36 10.50 -25.27
CA GLU A 108 -33.41 9.37 -24.35
C GLU A 108 -33.61 8.05 -25.11
N ASN A 109 -32.90 7.01 -24.68
CA ASN A 109 -33.09 5.64 -25.18
C ASN A 109 -33.43 4.72 -24.00
N PRO A 110 -34.71 4.49 -23.71
CA PRO A 110 -35.13 3.67 -22.57
C PRO A 110 -34.77 2.19 -22.73
N ASN A 111 -34.48 1.70 -23.96
CA ASN A 111 -34.10 0.32 -24.21
C ASN A 111 -32.63 -0.02 -23.97
N ASN A 112 -31.80 0.95 -23.62
CA ASN A 112 -30.34 0.77 -23.45
C ASN A 112 -29.93 0.23 -22.09
N LEU A 113 -30.75 -0.54 -21.40
CA LEU A 113 -30.36 -1.28 -20.18
C LEU A 113 -29.60 -2.59 -20.51
N LYS A 114 -29.57 -3.01 -21.78
CA LYS A 114 -28.72 -4.08 -22.30
C LYS A 114 -27.88 -3.53 -23.45
N GLU A 115 -26.73 -3.02 -23.11
CA GLU A 115 -25.81 -2.38 -24.04
C GLU A 115 -25.20 -3.40 -25.03
N VAL A 116 -25.60 -3.36 -26.28
CA VAL A 116 -24.81 -3.88 -27.40
C VAL A 116 -23.83 -2.79 -27.81
N VAL A 117 -22.66 -2.72 -27.16
CA VAL A 117 -21.59 -1.79 -27.53
C VAL A 117 -20.92 -2.34 -28.79
N ILE A 118 -21.14 -1.67 -29.93
CA ILE A 118 -20.27 -1.83 -31.10
C ILE A 118 -18.86 -1.32 -30.65
N LYS A 119 -17.89 -2.20 -30.62
CA LYS A 119 -16.56 -2.02 -30.00
C LYS A 119 -15.79 -0.74 -30.40
N ASN A 120 -16.13 -0.13 -31.53
CA ASN A 120 -15.42 1.05 -32.05
C ASN A 120 -16.03 2.40 -31.64
N ASP A 121 -17.14 2.42 -30.93
CA ASP A 121 -17.86 3.66 -30.57
C ASP A 121 -17.96 3.90 -29.06
N ALA A 122 -17.26 3.12 -28.25
CA ALA A 122 -17.28 3.31 -26.81
C ALA A 122 -16.56 4.59 -26.39
N PRO A 123 -17.15 5.44 -25.53
CA PRO A 123 -16.52 6.67 -25.07
C PRO A 123 -15.28 6.33 -24.23
N PRO A 124 -14.23 7.18 -24.28
CA PRO A 124 -13.00 7.00 -23.49
C PRO A 124 -13.25 6.91 -22.00
N ILE A 125 -14.18 7.72 -21.51
CA ILE A 125 -14.54 7.79 -20.08
C ILE A 125 -16.07 7.77 -19.99
N ARG A 126 -16.59 7.02 -19.02
CA ARG A 126 -18.00 7.01 -18.67
C ARG A 126 -18.16 7.17 -17.15
N ILE A 127 -18.90 8.19 -16.74
CA ILE A 127 -19.22 8.43 -15.34
C ILE A 127 -20.62 7.87 -15.06
N LYS A 128 -20.68 6.71 -14.41
CA LYS A 128 -21.89 6.08 -13.90
C LYS A 128 -22.19 6.62 -12.49
N LYS A 129 -23.32 6.18 -11.90
CA LYS A 129 -23.73 6.64 -10.57
C LYS A 129 -22.69 6.36 -9.49
N ASP A 130 -22.10 5.14 -9.49
CA ASP A 130 -21.18 4.65 -8.47
C ASP A 130 -19.86 4.13 -9.07
N THR A 131 -19.62 4.33 -10.38
CA THR A 131 -18.47 3.77 -11.11
C THR A 131 -17.93 4.77 -12.12
N LEU A 132 -16.65 5.01 -12.07
CA LEU A 132 -15.89 5.68 -13.12
C LEU A 132 -15.30 4.58 -14.02
N GLU A 133 -15.66 4.58 -15.30
CA GLU A 133 -15.26 3.56 -16.26
C GLU A 133 -14.41 4.16 -17.37
N PHE A 134 -13.23 3.61 -17.59
CA PHE A 134 -12.34 3.95 -18.68
C PHE A 134 -12.32 2.81 -19.71
N ASN A 135 -12.44 3.16 -20.99
CA ASN A 135 -12.21 2.23 -22.09
C ASN A 135 -10.70 2.13 -22.35
N ALA A 136 -10.10 1.00 -22.03
CA ALA A 136 -8.64 0.84 -22.08
C ALA A 136 -8.06 1.12 -23.47
N SER A 137 -8.76 0.75 -24.56
CA SER A 137 -8.30 0.96 -25.95
C SER A 137 -8.20 2.45 -26.34
N SER A 138 -8.86 3.35 -25.60
CA SER A 138 -8.79 4.80 -25.84
C SER A 138 -7.51 5.44 -25.29
N PHE A 139 -6.77 4.73 -24.46
CA PHE A 139 -5.53 5.21 -23.84
C PHE A 139 -4.35 4.46 -24.44
N LYS A 140 -3.60 5.15 -25.28
CA LYS A 140 -2.46 4.55 -25.98
C LYS A 140 -1.33 4.25 -25.02
N VAL A 141 -0.90 3.02 -25.01
CA VAL A 141 0.29 2.52 -24.33
C VAL A 141 1.08 1.66 -25.31
N ARG A 142 2.34 1.43 -25.00
CA ARG A 142 3.18 0.52 -25.81
C ARG A 142 2.53 -0.86 -25.91
N PRO A 143 2.73 -1.59 -27.01
CA PRO A 143 2.19 -2.93 -27.20
C PRO A 143 2.63 -3.97 -26.14
N ASP A 144 3.75 -3.72 -25.48
CA ASP A 144 4.38 -4.56 -24.46
C ASP A 144 4.19 -4.03 -23.03
N ALA A 145 3.38 -2.97 -22.87
CA ALA A 145 3.12 -2.37 -21.58
C ALA A 145 2.29 -3.27 -20.67
N ASN A 146 2.56 -3.22 -19.37
CA ASN A 146 1.74 -3.84 -18.34
C ASN A 146 0.54 -2.96 -17.94
N VAL A 147 -0.32 -3.48 -17.08
CA VAL A 147 -1.50 -2.75 -16.58
C VAL A 147 -1.10 -1.50 -15.80
N GLU A 148 -0.02 -1.51 -15.05
CA GLU A 148 0.46 -0.34 -14.32
C GLU A 148 0.73 0.84 -15.27
N THR A 149 1.37 0.57 -16.40
CA THR A 149 1.61 1.58 -17.45
C THR A 149 0.30 2.13 -18.01
N LEU A 150 -0.72 1.28 -18.21
CA LEU A 150 -2.06 1.71 -18.61
C LEU A 150 -2.68 2.63 -17.55
N LEU A 151 -2.62 2.26 -16.27
CA LEU A 151 -3.17 3.08 -15.18
C LEU A 151 -2.52 4.46 -15.11
N LYS A 152 -1.22 4.56 -15.34
CA LYS A 152 -0.48 5.85 -15.39
C LYS A 152 -0.97 6.78 -16.51
N GLN A 153 -1.67 6.26 -17.52
CA GLN A 153 -2.27 7.06 -18.61
C GLN A 153 -3.70 7.52 -18.31
N LEU A 154 -4.35 6.96 -17.29
CA LEU A 154 -5.73 7.29 -16.98
C LEU A 154 -5.84 8.62 -16.23
N PRO A 155 -6.73 9.53 -16.62
CA PRO A 155 -6.93 10.81 -15.93
C PRO A 155 -7.38 10.58 -14.49
N GLY A 156 -6.74 11.28 -13.56
CA GLY A 156 -7.05 11.19 -12.13
C GLY A 156 -6.44 9.99 -11.42
N VAL A 157 -5.74 9.11 -12.13
CA VAL A 157 -4.99 7.99 -11.54
C VAL A 157 -3.53 8.41 -11.38
N GLU A 158 -3.02 8.27 -10.20
CA GLU A 158 -1.61 8.48 -9.87
C GLU A 158 -1.00 7.21 -9.33
N VAL A 159 0.17 6.84 -9.83
CA VAL A 159 0.97 5.73 -9.30
C VAL A 159 2.25 6.32 -8.75
N GLY A 160 2.39 6.26 -7.43
CA GLY A 160 3.56 6.75 -6.71
C GLY A 160 4.82 5.93 -7.01
N THR A 161 5.97 6.50 -6.72
CA THR A 161 7.27 5.78 -6.81
C THR A 161 7.36 4.61 -5.82
N ASP A 162 6.52 4.62 -4.79
CA ASP A 162 6.32 3.56 -3.80
C ASP A 162 5.31 2.49 -4.26
N GLY A 163 4.79 2.59 -5.49
CA GLY A 163 3.75 1.70 -6.02
C GLY A 163 2.35 1.94 -5.44
N LYS A 164 2.19 2.93 -4.57
CA LYS A 164 0.87 3.32 -4.05
C LYS A 164 0.06 3.99 -5.16
N ILE A 165 -1.17 3.54 -5.32
CA ILE A 165 -2.08 4.09 -6.33
C ILE A 165 -3.11 4.97 -5.63
N THR A 166 -3.35 6.13 -6.20
CA THR A 166 -4.49 6.97 -5.82
C THR A 166 -5.35 7.29 -7.03
N VAL A 167 -6.65 7.44 -6.79
CA VAL A 167 -7.59 7.88 -7.80
C VAL A 167 -8.38 9.07 -7.27
N ASN A 168 -8.21 10.22 -7.93
CA ASN A 168 -8.82 11.48 -7.49
C ASN A 168 -8.52 11.77 -6.00
N GLY A 169 -7.31 11.44 -5.53
CA GLY A 169 -6.88 11.60 -4.14
C GLY A 169 -7.44 10.55 -3.17
N LYS A 170 -8.13 9.49 -3.62
CA LYS A 170 -8.48 8.32 -2.81
C LYS A 170 -7.42 7.25 -2.96
N ASP A 171 -6.98 6.67 -1.86
CA ASP A 171 -6.10 5.52 -1.89
C ASP A 171 -6.81 4.30 -2.49
N VAL A 172 -6.12 3.59 -3.37
CA VAL A 172 -6.59 2.30 -3.91
C VAL A 172 -6.07 1.20 -3.00
N ASN A 173 -6.99 0.49 -2.35
CA ASN A 173 -6.66 -0.62 -1.45
C ASN A 173 -7.12 -1.99 -1.97
N GLN A 174 -7.72 -2.02 -3.17
CA GLN A 174 -8.17 -3.26 -3.78
C GLN A 174 -8.10 -3.18 -5.30
N ILE A 175 -7.50 -4.20 -5.94
CA ILE A 175 -7.48 -4.37 -7.38
C ILE A 175 -8.00 -5.75 -7.74
N LEU A 176 -9.00 -5.78 -8.61
CA LEU A 176 -9.72 -6.98 -9.02
C LEU A 176 -9.54 -7.22 -10.52
N VAL A 177 -9.60 -8.47 -10.93
CA VAL A 177 -9.63 -8.88 -12.35
C VAL A 177 -10.95 -9.61 -12.61
N ASN A 178 -11.84 -9.00 -13.41
CA ASN A 178 -13.21 -9.44 -13.60
C ASN A 178 -13.95 -9.68 -12.27
N GLY A 179 -13.82 -8.75 -11.32
CA GLY A 179 -14.49 -8.78 -10.03
C GLY A 179 -13.88 -9.71 -8.98
N LYS A 180 -12.77 -10.37 -9.25
CA LYS A 180 -12.11 -11.31 -8.34
C LYS A 180 -10.69 -10.83 -7.98
N PRO A 181 -10.19 -11.07 -6.76
CA PRO A 181 -8.78 -10.89 -6.45
C PRO A 181 -7.90 -11.72 -7.40
N PHE A 182 -6.78 -11.15 -7.82
CA PHE A 182 -5.79 -11.84 -8.62
C PHE A 182 -4.52 -12.01 -7.78
N PHE A 183 -4.34 -13.20 -7.21
CA PHE A 183 -3.40 -13.58 -6.17
C PHE A 183 -3.70 -12.93 -4.80
N ASP A 184 -3.82 -11.61 -4.72
CA ASP A 184 -4.11 -10.85 -3.50
C ASP A 184 -5.05 -9.66 -3.76
N LYS A 185 -5.38 -8.93 -2.68
CA LYS A 185 -6.28 -7.77 -2.77
C LYS A 185 -5.56 -6.49 -3.22
N ASP A 186 -4.27 -6.34 -2.90
CA ASP A 186 -3.52 -5.12 -3.25
C ASP A 186 -3.21 -5.04 -4.75
N GLY A 187 -3.29 -6.18 -5.45
CA GLY A 187 -3.24 -6.27 -6.90
C GLY A 187 -1.88 -5.95 -7.52
N LYS A 188 -0.80 -5.89 -6.75
CA LYS A 188 0.55 -5.62 -7.28
C LYS A 188 0.93 -6.62 -8.36
N ILE A 189 0.63 -7.90 -8.13
CA ILE A 189 0.88 -8.95 -9.12
C ILE A 189 0.08 -8.68 -10.39
N ALA A 190 -1.22 -8.35 -10.29
CA ALA A 190 -2.05 -8.05 -11.45
C ALA A 190 -1.50 -6.87 -12.27
N LEU A 191 -1.06 -5.80 -11.60
CA LEU A 191 -0.52 -4.61 -12.26
C LEU A 191 0.75 -4.90 -13.05
N GLN A 192 1.65 -5.68 -12.47
CA GLN A 192 2.95 -5.95 -13.04
C GLN A 192 2.94 -7.10 -14.04
N SER A 193 2.08 -8.10 -13.82
CA SER A 193 2.10 -9.35 -14.59
C SER A 193 1.10 -9.41 -15.75
N LEU A 194 0.04 -8.58 -15.75
CA LEU A 194 -0.94 -8.59 -16.82
C LEU A 194 -0.57 -7.60 -17.94
N PRO A 195 -0.60 -8.03 -19.20
CA PRO A 195 -0.42 -7.13 -20.33
C PRO A 195 -1.59 -6.13 -20.43
N SER A 196 -1.30 -4.88 -20.74
CA SER A 196 -2.32 -3.84 -20.87
C SER A 196 -3.30 -4.08 -22.02
N ASP A 197 -2.85 -4.76 -23.08
CA ASP A 197 -3.61 -5.00 -24.30
C ASP A 197 -4.75 -6.03 -24.13
N ILE A 198 -4.74 -6.83 -23.04
CA ILE A 198 -5.86 -7.73 -22.73
C ILE A 198 -7.00 -7.02 -21.99
N ILE A 199 -6.76 -5.83 -21.48
CA ILE A 199 -7.74 -5.08 -20.69
C ILE A 199 -8.74 -4.41 -21.63
N ASN A 200 -10.03 -4.64 -21.36
CA ASN A 200 -11.13 -3.98 -22.05
C ASN A 200 -11.47 -2.66 -21.34
N LYS A 201 -11.76 -2.73 -20.03
CA LYS A 201 -12.17 -1.57 -19.23
C LYS A 201 -11.45 -1.56 -17.91
N VAL A 202 -11.22 -0.34 -17.41
CA VAL A 202 -10.79 -0.09 -16.03
C VAL A 202 -11.96 0.58 -15.33
N GLN A 203 -12.52 -0.08 -14.32
CA GLN A 203 -13.66 0.39 -13.54
C GLN A 203 -13.20 0.78 -12.14
N ILE A 204 -13.51 1.99 -11.71
CA ILE A 204 -13.13 2.53 -10.40
C ILE A 204 -14.40 2.77 -9.60
N THR A 205 -14.44 2.19 -8.40
CA THR A 205 -15.54 2.31 -7.45
C THR A 205 -15.01 2.64 -6.06
N ASP A 206 -15.88 3.07 -5.16
CA ASP A 206 -15.53 3.09 -3.74
C ASP A 206 -15.42 1.66 -3.22
N THR A 207 -14.38 1.37 -2.41
CA THR A 207 -14.18 0.02 -1.85
C THR A 207 -15.32 -0.34 -0.91
N LYS A 208 -15.89 -1.52 -1.10
CA LYS A 208 -16.97 -2.05 -0.26
C LYS A 208 -16.48 -3.21 0.58
N THR A 209 -16.98 -3.32 1.78
CA THR A 209 -16.91 -4.56 2.56
C THR A 209 -17.75 -5.65 1.86
N LYS A 210 -17.48 -6.91 2.14
CA LYS A 210 -18.27 -8.01 1.57
C LYS A 210 -19.75 -7.91 1.93
N LYS A 211 -20.07 -7.53 3.17
CA LYS A 211 -21.43 -7.26 3.63
C LYS A 211 -22.13 -6.16 2.80
N GLU A 212 -21.46 -5.03 2.56
CA GLU A 212 -22.00 -3.92 1.76
C GLU A 212 -22.22 -4.33 0.30
N GLU A 213 -21.31 -5.12 -0.26
CA GLU A 213 -21.43 -5.65 -1.63
C GLU A 213 -22.67 -6.54 -1.75
N LEU A 214 -22.80 -7.53 -0.88
CA LEU A 214 -23.88 -8.50 -0.89
C LEU A 214 -25.25 -7.87 -0.63
N ASN A 215 -25.33 -6.87 0.25
CA ASN A 215 -26.55 -6.13 0.55
C ASN A 215 -26.83 -4.97 -0.41
N LYS A 216 -25.96 -4.76 -1.42
CA LYS A 216 -26.02 -3.63 -2.36
C LYS A 216 -26.06 -2.27 -1.69
N GLU A 217 -25.39 -2.14 -0.56
CA GLU A 217 -25.25 -0.90 0.16
C GLU A 217 -24.22 0.04 -0.46
N ALA A 218 -24.25 1.32 -0.07
CA ALA A 218 -23.18 2.24 -0.40
C ALA A 218 -21.93 1.86 0.39
N SER A 219 -20.76 2.09 -0.18
CA SER A 219 -19.50 1.94 0.55
C SER A 219 -19.44 2.87 1.74
N THR A 220 -18.96 2.39 2.87
CA THR A 220 -18.56 3.20 4.02
C THR A 220 -17.09 3.60 3.99
N SER A 221 -16.29 3.02 3.10
CA SER A 221 -14.87 3.31 2.96
C SER A 221 -14.60 4.63 2.21
N ASN A 222 -13.50 5.29 2.56
CA ASN A 222 -12.95 6.43 1.83
C ASN A 222 -11.96 6.00 0.74
N ASN A 223 -11.69 4.71 0.59
CA ASN A 223 -10.76 4.14 -0.38
C ASN A 223 -11.45 3.77 -1.69
N ALA A 224 -10.65 3.63 -2.74
CA ALA A 224 -11.10 3.19 -4.06
C ALA A 224 -10.70 1.73 -4.34
N SER A 225 -11.53 1.07 -5.16
CA SER A 225 -11.23 -0.22 -5.77
C SER A 225 -11.14 -0.06 -7.28
N ILE A 226 -10.17 -0.75 -7.89
CA ILE A 226 -10.02 -0.85 -9.34
C ILE A 226 -10.43 -2.26 -9.77
N ASN A 227 -11.34 -2.37 -10.73
CA ASN A 227 -11.68 -3.62 -11.37
C ASN A 227 -11.25 -3.58 -12.84
N LEU A 228 -10.36 -4.49 -13.20
CA LEU A 228 -9.83 -4.69 -14.56
C LEU A 228 -10.70 -5.71 -15.27
N THR A 229 -11.42 -5.31 -16.32
CA THR A 229 -12.18 -6.27 -17.13
C THR A 229 -11.37 -6.70 -18.33
N ILE A 230 -11.29 -8.00 -18.56
CA ILE A 230 -10.56 -8.58 -19.70
C ILE A 230 -11.44 -8.57 -20.94
N ASP A 231 -10.84 -8.30 -22.11
CA ASP A 231 -11.52 -8.40 -23.40
C ASP A 231 -12.00 -9.84 -23.63
N GLU A 232 -13.28 -10.03 -23.97
CA GLU A 232 -13.88 -11.35 -24.19
C GLU A 232 -13.12 -12.20 -25.22
N LYS A 233 -12.61 -11.59 -26.30
CA LYS A 233 -11.82 -12.30 -27.32
C LYS A 233 -10.46 -12.74 -26.80
N LYS A 234 -9.89 -12.04 -25.82
CA LYS A 234 -8.63 -12.36 -25.18
C LYS A 234 -8.79 -13.11 -23.85
N ASN A 235 -10.04 -13.33 -23.41
CA ASN A 235 -10.37 -14.15 -22.24
C ASN A 235 -10.42 -15.66 -22.57
N LYS A 236 -9.75 -16.07 -23.65
CA LYS A 236 -9.56 -17.47 -24.08
C LYS A 236 -8.15 -17.61 -24.62
N GLY A 237 -7.28 -18.32 -23.91
CA GLY A 237 -5.92 -18.58 -24.36
C GLY A 237 -4.87 -18.59 -23.27
N PHE A 238 -3.64 -18.57 -23.71
CA PHE A 238 -2.45 -18.55 -22.86
C PHE A 238 -1.66 -17.27 -23.12
N PHE A 239 -1.15 -16.69 -22.06
CA PHE A 239 -0.09 -15.69 -22.15
C PHE A 239 0.89 -15.86 -20.99
N GLY A 240 2.12 -15.50 -21.23
CA GLY A 240 3.15 -15.68 -20.22
C GLY A 240 4.48 -15.04 -20.57
N LYS A 241 5.41 -15.15 -19.62
CA LYS A 241 6.76 -14.62 -19.72
C LYS A 241 7.72 -15.56 -19.02
N PHE A 242 8.84 -15.82 -19.63
CA PHE A 242 9.98 -16.52 -19.04
C PHE A 242 11.19 -15.61 -19.14
N MET A 243 11.93 -15.48 -18.06
CA MET A 243 13.13 -14.67 -18.00
C MET A 243 14.23 -15.41 -17.27
N GLY A 244 15.45 -15.30 -17.77
CA GLY A 244 16.66 -15.76 -17.09
C GLY A 244 17.77 -14.76 -17.30
N GLY A 245 18.55 -14.49 -16.26
CA GLY A 245 19.68 -13.58 -16.32
C GLY A 245 20.78 -13.96 -15.33
N TYR A 246 22.02 -13.66 -15.72
CA TYR A 246 23.20 -13.87 -14.90
C TYR A 246 24.14 -12.68 -15.02
N GLY A 247 24.86 -12.37 -13.96
CA GLY A 247 25.70 -11.18 -13.88
C GLY A 247 26.94 -11.35 -13.04
N THR A 248 27.73 -10.30 -12.98
CA THR A 248 28.95 -10.24 -12.17
C THR A 248 28.64 -10.38 -10.68
N GLY A 249 29.58 -10.98 -9.91
CA GLY A 249 29.41 -11.20 -8.46
C GLY A 249 28.31 -12.21 -8.14
N ASP A 250 28.15 -13.23 -8.98
CA ASP A 250 27.16 -14.31 -8.84
C ASP A 250 25.71 -13.82 -8.71
N ARG A 251 25.41 -12.66 -9.31
CA ARG A 251 24.06 -12.12 -9.37
C ARG A 251 23.25 -12.86 -10.43
N TYR A 252 22.03 -13.26 -10.05
CA TYR A 252 21.12 -13.93 -10.96
C TYR A 252 19.67 -13.47 -10.76
N GLU A 253 18.89 -13.61 -11.81
CA GLU A 253 17.44 -13.45 -11.80
C GLU A 253 16.81 -14.48 -12.73
N SER A 254 15.71 -15.09 -12.28
CA SER A 254 14.89 -15.93 -13.12
C SER A 254 13.43 -15.80 -12.73
N SER A 255 12.54 -15.84 -13.72
CA SER A 255 11.10 -15.83 -13.46
C SER A 255 10.32 -16.53 -14.57
N ALA A 256 9.20 -17.10 -14.18
CA ALA A 256 8.22 -17.69 -15.07
C ALA A 256 6.82 -17.22 -14.64
N LEU A 257 6.03 -16.75 -15.58
CA LEU A 257 4.64 -16.41 -15.40
C LEU A 257 3.84 -17.03 -16.54
N VAL A 258 2.83 -17.82 -16.23
CA VAL A 258 1.94 -18.43 -17.21
C VAL A 258 0.50 -18.22 -16.78
N ASN A 259 -0.32 -17.69 -17.67
CA ASN A 259 -1.74 -17.47 -17.43
C ASN A 259 -2.55 -18.22 -18.49
N TYR A 260 -3.53 -19.00 -18.03
CA TYR A 260 -4.52 -19.65 -18.83
C TYR A 260 -5.90 -19.10 -18.50
N PHE A 261 -6.58 -18.51 -19.47
CA PHE A 261 -7.92 -17.96 -19.32
C PHE A 261 -8.89 -18.69 -20.26
N GLN A 262 -10.04 -19.06 -19.72
CA GLN A 262 -11.13 -19.65 -20.48
C GLN A 262 -12.46 -19.18 -19.88
N ASN A 263 -12.97 -18.04 -20.33
CA ASN A 263 -14.19 -17.42 -19.83
C ASN A 263 -14.12 -17.11 -18.32
N LYS A 264 -14.84 -17.87 -17.49
CA LYS A 264 -14.85 -17.74 -16.02
C LYS A 264 -13.64 -18.41 -15.37
N ARG A 265 -13.10 -19.48 -15.99
CA ARG A 265 -11.92 -20.17 -15.51
C ARG A 265 -10.66 -19.39 -15.79
N LYS A 266 -9.87 -19.18 -14.76
CA LYS A 266 -8.55 -18.54 -14.79
C LYS A 266 -7.60 -19.36 -13.96
N ILE A 267 -6.45 -19.68 -14.53
CA ILE A 267 -5.34 -20.34 -13.83
C ILE A 267 -4.10 -19.52 -14.11
N SER A 268 -3.38 -19.14 -13.06
CA SER A 268 -2.14 -18.42 -13.19
C SER A 268 -1.08 -19.09 -12.32
N ILE A 269 0.09 -19.29 -12.90
CA ILE A 269 1.25 -19.86 -12.21
C ILE A 269 2.38 -18.86 -12.35
N LEU A 270 3.03 -18.55 -11.24
CA LEU A 270 4.21 -17.72 -11.21
C LEU A 270 5.32 -18.41 -10.41
N ALA A 271 6.56 -18.21 -10.86
CA ALA A 271 7.75 -18.62 -10.14
C ALA A 271 8.82 -17.54 -10.31
N SER A 272 9.62 -17.33 -9.27
CA SER A 272 10.73 -16.37 -9.28
C SER A 272 11.85 -16.82 -8.37
N SER A 273 13.09 -16.65 -8.83
CA SER A 273 14.29 -16.87 -8.04
C SER A 273 15.33 -15.80 -8.37
N ASN A 274 15.86 -15.12 -7.37
CA ASN A 274 16.88 -14.09 -7.56
C ASN A 274 17.66 -13.80 -6.27
N ASN A 275 18.84 -13.15 -6.42
CA ASN A 275 19.64 -12.62 -5.33
C ASN A 275 19.96 -11.11 -5.49
N ILE A 276 19.06 -10.39 -6.11
CA ILE A 276 19.19 -8.95 -6.42
C ILE A 276 18.12 -8.10 -5.72
N ASN A 277 17.54 -8.60 -4.64
CA ASN A 277 16.47 -7.93 -3.89
C ASN A 277 15.26 -7.52 -4.77
N SER A 278 14.94 -8.31 -5.81
CA SER A 278 13.86 -8.05 -6.76
C SER A 278 12.63 -8.92 -6.50
N THR A 279 11.44 -8.45 -6.88
CA THR A 279 10.20 -9.25 -6.86
C THR A 279 10.16 -10.30 -7.98
N GLY A 280 10.83 -10.03 -9.09
CA GLY A 280 11.16 -11.01 -10.14
C GLY A 280 10.06 -11.42 -11.12
N PHE A 281 8.84 -10.86 -11.10
CA PHE A 281 7.74 -11.31 -11.99
C PHE A 281 7.00 -10.19 -12.73
N SER A 282 7.65 -9.05 -12.98
CA SER A 282 7.05 -7.98 -13.76
C SER A 282 7.03 -8.25 -15.26
N MET A 283 6.01 -7.73 -15.95
CA MET A 283 5.95 -7.68 -17.42
C MET A 283 6.66 -6.44 -17.99
N ASP A 284 6.94 -5.42 -17.16
CA ASP A 284 7.76 -4.27 -17.55
C ASP A 284 9.23 -4.61 -17.37
N GLU A 285 9.97 -4.69 -18.49
CA GLU A 285 11.34 -5.19 -18.48
C GLU A 285 12.40 -4.14 -18.12
N ILE A 286 12.02 -2.87 -18.02
CA ILE A 286 13.00 -1.79 -17.96
C ILE A 286 13.28 -1.38 -16.53
N PHE A 287 12.25 -1.15 -15.72
CA PHE A 287 12.42 -0.61 -14.38
C PHE A 287 12.28 -1.65 -13.27
N ASP A 288 11.48 -2.69 -13.47
CA ASP A 288 11.20 -3.68 -12.42
C ASP A 288 12.40 -4.58 -12.11
N ASN A 289 13.30 -4.72 -13.05
CA ASN A 289 14.51 -5.55 -12.92
C ASN A 289 15.78 -4.72 -12.71
N MET A 290 15.67 -3.44 -12.41
CA MET A 290 16.85 -2.63 -12.07
C MET A 290 17.38 -2.86 -10.65
N GLY A 291 17.00 -3.95 -10.01
CA GLY A 291 17.56 -4.46 -8.75
C GLY A 291 17.50 -3.46 -7.59
N GLY A 292 16.78 -3.77 -6.54
CA GLY A 292 16.64 -2.91 -5.37
C GLY A 292 15.89 -1.61 -5.68
N GLY A 293 15.00 -1.71 -6.60
CA GLY A 293 14.39 -0.69 -7.38
C GLY A 293 13.65 0.41 -6.66
N ARG A 294 13.42 1.43 -7.37
CA ARG A 294 12.57 2.57 -7.09
C ARG A 294 11.11 2.31 -7.36
N ASN A 295 10.76 1.21 -8.01
CA ASN A 295 9.39 0.75 -8.20
C ASN A 295 8.91 -0.17 -7.08
N SER A 296 9.82 -0.71 -6.26
CA SER A 296 9.46 -1.19 -4.96
C SER A 296 9.48 0.02 -4.04
N SER A 297 8.41 0.25 -3.32
CA SER A 297 8.34 1.21 -2.24
C SER A 297 9.59 1.08 -1.34
N MET A 298 10.65 1.73 -1.75
CA MET A 298 11.66 2.10 -0.79
C MET A 298 11.04 3.16 0.09
N SER A 299 10.23 2.74 1.05
CA SER A 299 10.27 3.43 2.30
C SER A 299 11.69 3.18 2.80
N TYR A 300 12.52 4.19 2.76
CA TYR A 300 13.89 4.18 3.33
C TYR A 300 13.92 3.88 4.84
N ASN A 301 12.81 3.48 5.41
CA ASN A 301 12.68 3.08 6.82
C ASN A 301 12.83 1.57 7.03
N SER A 302 13.01 0.78 5.96
CA SER A 302 13.33 -0.65 6.09
C SER A 302 13.88 -1.13 4.77
N GLY A 303 15.20 -1.13 4.65
CA GLY A 303 15.92 -1.48 3.44
C GLY A 303 15.39 -2.69 2.68
N GLY A 304 15.20 -2.52 1.39
CA GLY A 304 14.97 -3.58 0.44
C GLY A 304 13.53 -3.68 -0.06
N GLY A 305 13.39 -3.84 -1.38
CA GLY A 305 12.13 -4.04 -2.07
C GLY A 305 11.41 -5.31 -1.65
N SER A 306 10.73 -5.26 -0.51
CA SER A 306 9.85 -6.33 -0.07
C SER A 306 8.42 -6.03 -0.44
N PHE A 307 7.68 -7.03 -0.84
CA PHE A 307 6.23 -6.96 -0.94
C PHE A 307 5.61 -8.04 -0.04
N SER A 308 4.37 -7.87 0.32
CA SER A 308 3.65 -8.80 1.15
C SER A 308 2.44 -9.34 0.39
N ILE A 309 2.27 -10.65 0.40
CA ILE A 309 1.06 -11.30 -0.12
C ILE A 309 0.37 -11.98 1.06
N ASN A 310 -0.87 -11.57 1.35
CA ASN A 310 -1.67 -12.15 2.43
C ASN A 310 -0.96 -12.20 3.79
N GLY A 311 -0.06 -11.25 4.07
CA GLY A 311 0.71 -11.16 5.30
C GLY A 311 2.10 -11.83 5.26
N ASN A 312 2.41 -12.65 4.27
CA ASN A 312 3.76 -13.15 4.07
C ASN A 312 4.61 -12.13 3.31
N ARG A 313 5.78 -11.85 3.83
CA ARG A 313 6.72 -10.90 3.24
C ARG A 313 7.66 -11.62 2.28
N PHE A 314 7.85 -11.05 1.08
CA PHE A 314 8.69 -11.57 0.01
C PHE A 314 9.65 -10.50 -0.47
N GLY A 315 10.81 -10.94 -0.98
CA GLY A 315 11.84 -10.02 -1.45
C GLY A 315 12.52 -9.29 -0.31
N GLY A 316 13.33 -8.30 -0.66
CA GLY A 316 14.29 -7.66 0.20
C GLY A 316 13.88 -7.40 1.64
N GLY A 317 14.78 -7.76 2.53
CA GLY A 317 14.87 -7.29 3.92
C GLY A 317 16.02 -6.28 4.03
N LYS A 318 16.51 -6.06 5.25
CA LYS A 318 17.83 -5.45 5.44
C LYS A 318 18.87 -6.44 4.87
N GLY A 319 19.88 -5.92 4.16
CA GLY A 319 20.94 -6.75 3.59
C GLY A 319 20.67 -7.25 2.18
N ILE A 320 21.39 -8.29 1.79
CA ILE A 320 21.28 -8.95 0.48
C ILE A 320 20.47 -10.23 0.62
N THR A 321 19.34 -10.28 -0.08
CA THR A 321 18.38 -11.37 0.04
C THR A 321 18.36 -12.25 -1.21
N ARG A 322 18.47 -13.55 -1.02
CA ARG A 322 18.12 -14.59 -2.00
C ARG A 322 16.65 -14.93 -1.79
N SER A 323 15.84 -14.83 -2.83
CA SER A 323 14.41 -15.07 -2.75
C SER A 323 13.96 -16.09 -3.78
N ASN A 324 13.18 -17.07 -3.33
CA ASN A 324 12.53 -18.06 -4.19
C ASN A 324 11.03 -18.03 -3.90
N MET A 325 10.21 -18.07 -4.93
CA MET A 325 8.77 -18.03 -4.80
C MET A 325 8.09 -18.84 -5.88
N VAL A 326 7.02 -19.53 -5.50
CA VAL A 326 6.09 -20.19 -6.43
C VAL A 326 4.68 -19.84 -5.99
N GLY A 327 3.83 -19.42 -6.95
CA GLY A 327 2.44 -19.07 -6.69
C GLY A 327 1.51 -19.70 -7.73
N VAL A 328 0.34 -20.12 -7.28
CA VAL A 328 -0.76 -20.59 -8.13
C VAL A 328 -2.01 -19.83 -7.75
N ASN A 329 -2.71 -19.31 -8.75
CA ASN A 329 -4.02 -18.67 -8.58
C ASN A 329 -5.04 -19.37 -9.45
N TYR A 330 -6.23 -19.61 -8.89
CA TYR A 330 -7.36 -20.25 -9.55
C TYR A 330 -8.63 -19.44 -9.30
N ALA A 331 -9.45 -19.28 -10.34
CA ALA A 331 -10.81 -18.74 -10.21
C ALA A 331 -11.72 -19.40 -11.26
N ASP A 332 -12.93 -19.80 -10.84
CA ASP A 332 -13.94 -20.41 -11.73
C ASP A 332 -15.36 -20.23 -11.16
N GLU A 333 -16.34 -20.55 -11.94
CA GLU A 333 -17.70 -20.84 -11.49
C GLU A 333 -17.91 -22.37 -11.66
N LEU A 334 -17.72 -23.10 -10.54
CA LEU A 334 -17.71 -24.57 -10.57
C LEU A 334 -19.05 -25.15 -11.00
N VAL A 335 -20.12 -24.60 -10.48
CA VAL A 335 -21.51 -24.85 -10.90
C VAL A 335 -22.24 -23.51 -10.95
N LYS A 336 -23.37 -23.46 -11.59
CA LYS A 336 -24.16 -22.23 -11.70
C LYS A 336 -24.36 -21.56 -10.34
N ASP A 337 -24.06 -20.26 -10.26
CA ASP A 337 -24.21 -19.44 -9.06
C ASP A 337 -23.26 -19.79 -7.89
N LEU A 338 -22.29 -20.72 -8.06
CA LEU A 338 -21.21 -21.01 -7.13
C LEU A 338 -19.88 -20.51 -7.72
N GLU A 339 -19.49 -19.31 -7.30
CA GLU A 339 -18.24 -18.68 -7.68
C GLU A 339 -17.12 -19.07 -6.71
N THR A 340 -15.98 -19.47 -7.25
CA THR A 340 -14.80 -19.87 -6.46
C THR A 340 -13.58 -19.10 -6.90
N SER A 341 -12.70 -18.79 -5.96
CA SER A 341 -11.35 -18.30 -6.24
C SER A 341 -10.41 -18.69 -5.12
N GLY A 342 -9.14 -18.86 -5.45
CA GLY A 342 -8.12 -19.18 -4.45
C GLY A 342 -6.73 -18.96 -4.98
N SER A 343 -5.79 -18.82 -4.05
CA SER A 343 -4.37 -18.72 -4.34
C SER A 343 -3.56 -19.50 -3.33
N TYR A 344 -2.49 -20.08 -3.81
CA TYR A 344 -1.45 -20.71 -3.00
C TYR A 344 -0.13 -20.05 -3.32
N PHE A 345 0.65 -19.77 -2.26
CA PHE A 345 2.03 -19.30 -2.36
C PHE A 345 2.94 -20.12 -1.47
N PHE A 346 4.06 -20.47 -2.03
CA PHE A 346 5.26 -20.89 -1.33
C PHE A 346 6.33 -19.81 -1.51
N SER A 347 7.07 -19.49 -0.45
CA SER A 347 8.22 -18.60 -0.50
C SER A 347 9.33 -19.10 0.41
N ASN A 348 10.56 -18.87 -0.04
CA ASN A 348 11.77 -19.04 0.76
C ASN A 348 12.66 -17.82 0.53
N SER A 349 13.16 -17.21 1.59
CA SER A 349 14.14 -16.13 1.53
C SER A 349 15.24 -16.31 2.56
N ASN A 350 16.48 -16.03 2.13
CA ASN A 350 17.66 -15.99 3.00
C ASN A 350 18.33 -14.63 2.84
N SER A 351 18.54 -13.90 3.93
CA SER A 351 19.08 -12.54 3.94
C SER A 351 20.29 -12.44 4.83
N ASP A 352 21.40 -11.95 4.28
CA ASP A 352 22.63 -11.64 5.01
C ASP A 352 22.78 -10.12 5.15
N ASN A 353 23.05 -9.64 6.38
CA ASN A 353 23.16 -8.23 6.66
C ASN A 353 24.22 -7.94 7.73
N VAL A 354 24.98 -6.88 7.51
CA VAL A 354 25.78 -6.22 8.55
C VAL A 354 25.13 -4.89 8.84
N ASN A 355 24.72 -4.70 10.07
CA ASN A 355 24.08 -3.50 10.59
C ASN A 355 25.04 -2.75 11.49
N ARG A 356 25.21 -1.44 11.25
CA ARG A 356 25.89 -0.53 12.17
C ARG A 356 24.89 0.48 12.66
N THR A 357 24.87 0.71 13.98
CA THR A 357 23.95 1.64 14.60
C THR A 357 24.72 2.56 15.54
N LYS A 358 24.40 3.87 15.49
CA LYS A 358 24.73 4.83 16.53
C LYS A 358 23.43 5.39 17.07
N MET A 359 23.25 5.31 18.38
CA MET A 359 22.03 5.75 19.04
C MET A 359 22.34 6.67 20.21
N ILE A 360 21.61 7.77 20.29
CA ILE A 360 21.64 8.69 21.43
C ILE A 360 20.30 8.54 22.15
N THR A 361 20.32 8.09 23.38
CA THR A 361 19.12 8.05 24.25
C THR A 361 19.14 9.26 25.16
N PHE A 362 18.05 10.01 25.17
CA PHE A 362 17.90 11.21 25.98
C PHE A 362 17.49 10.87 27.41
N LEU A 363 18.18 11.40 28.39
CA LEU A 363 17.78 11.34 29.78
C LEU A 363 17.80 12.75 30.39
N PRO A 364 17.04 13.03 31.46
CA PRO A 364 17.09 14.29 32.18
C PRO A 364 18.51 14.60 32.75
N THR A 365 19.22 13.57 33.16
CA THR A 365 20.57 13.67 33.80
C THR A 365 21.71 13.72 32.79
N GLY A 366 21.51 13.39 31.55
CA GLY A 366 22.54 13.32 30.50
C GLY A 366 22.13 12.36 29.38
N ASN A 367 22.91 12.29 28.30
CA ASN A 367 22.64 11.40 27.21
C ASN A 367 23.44 10.10 27.34
N ILE A 368 22.89 9.01 26.82
CA ILE A 368 23.61 7.76 26.61
C ILE A 368 23.92 7.62 25.14
N ASN A 369 25.18 7.47 24.79
CA ASN A 369 25.65 7.24 23.45
C ASN A 369 25.95 5.74 23.27
N ARG A 370 25.28 5.10 22.34
CA ARG A 370 25.41 3.66 22.08
C ARG A 370 25.89 3.42 20.67
N GLU A 371 26.92 2.62 20.52
CA GLU A 371 27.41 2.15 19.23
C GLU A 371 27.27 0.64 19.16
N SER A 372 26.69 0.13 18.07
CA SER A 372 26.55 -1.31 17.89
C SER A 372 26.85 -1.73 16.46
N GLU A 373 27.45 -2.92 16.33
CA GLU A 373 27.58 -3.64 15.06
C GLU A 373 26.96 -5.03 15.22
N ALA A 374 26.16 -5.43 14.26
CA ALA A 374 25.50 -6.73 14.27
C ALA A 374 25.56 -7.39 12.89
N THR A 375 25.96 -8.65 12.88
CA THR A 375 25.87 -9.52 11.69
C THR A 375 24.67 -10.42 11.83
N THR A 376 23.74 -10.34 10.87
CA THR A 376 22.50 -11.09 10.93
C THR A 376 22.36 -11.97 9.70
N ASN A 377 21.93 -13.21 9.91
CA ASN A 377 21.43 -14.10 8.87
C ASN A 377 19.97 -14.46 9.20
N SER A 378 19.08 -14.31 8.22
CA SER A 378 17.65 -14.59 8.40
C SER A 378 17.15 -15.48 7.29
N GLU A 379 16.69 -16.68 7.65
CA GLU A 379 16.01 -17.60 6.75
C GLU A 379 14.52 -17.61 7.07
N ASN A 380 13.69 -17.44 6.04
CA ASN A 380 12.24 -17.48 6.19
C ASN A 380 11.66 -18.33 5.08
N PHE A 381 10.81 -19.27 5.42
CA PHE A 381 9.97 -19.92 4.43
C PHE A 381 8.50 -19.93 4.89
N GLY A 382 7.59 -19.96 3.93
CA GLY A 382 6.19 -19.91 4.25
C GLY A 382 5.29 -20.46 3.17
N HIS A 383 4.16 -21.00 3.62
CA HIS A 383 3.04 -21.43 2.80
C HIS A 383 1.84 -20.53 3.11
N ASN A 384 1.15 -20.10 2.09
CA ASN A 384 -0.07 -19.32 2.21
C ASN A 384 -1.12 -19.87 1.27
N LEU A 385 -2.24 -20.33 1.83
CA LEU A 385 -3.40 -20.81 1.10
C LEU A 385 -4.59 -19.88 1.42
N ASN A 386 -5.20 -19.32 0.40
CA ASN A 386 -6.40 -18.49 0.51
C ASN A 386 -7.45 -19.03 -0.45
N PHE A 387 -8.67 -19.18 0.03
CA PHE A 387 -9.78 -19.68 -0.76
C PHE A 387 -11.03 -18.87 -0.48
N GLN A 388 -11.90 -18.70 -1.48
CA GLN A 388 -13.14 -17.95 -1.36
C GLN A 388 -14.24 -18.70 -2.13
N LEU A 389 -15.36 -18.86 -1.47
CA LEU A 389 -16.59 -19.43 -2.03
C LEU A 389 -17.71 -18.40 -1.89
N GLU A 390 -18.41 -18.12 -2.97
CA GLU A 390 -19.62 -17.33 -2.95
C GLU A 390 -20.74 -18.11 -3.63
N TYR A 391 -21.75 -18.48 -2.85
CA TYR A 391 -22.89 -19.23 -3.34
C TYR A 391 -24.17 -18.39 -3.26
N LYS A 392 -24.79 -18.14 -4.39
CA LYS A 392 -26.08 -17.47 -4.51
C LYS A 392 -27.17 -18.54 -4.49
N ILE A 393 -27.73 -18.81 -3.29
CA ILE A 393 -28.82 -19.80 -3.11
C ILE A 393 -30.03 -19.39 -3.96
N ASP A 394 -30.33 -18.10 -3.92
CA ASP A 394 -31.37 -17.46 -4.73
C ASP A 394 -31.00 -15.98 -5.01
N SER A 395 -31.86 -15.27 -5.74
CA SER A 395 -31.64 -13.86 -6.08
C SER A 395 -31.55 -12.92 -4.86
N THR A 396 -31.90 -13.38 -3.66
CA THR A 396 -31.97 -12.61 -2.42
C THR A 396 -31.03 -13.13 -1.33
N THR A 397 -30.60 -14.38 -1.42
CA THR A 397 -29.83 -15.09 -0.41
C THR A 397 -28.45 -15.47 -0.92
N THR A 398 -27.41 -15.06 -0.21
CA THR A 398 -26.03 -15.37 -0.59
C THR A 398 -25.24 -15.78 0.65
N ILE A 399 -24.42 -16.82 0.52
CA ILE A 399 -23.43 -17.25 1.50
C ILE A 399 -22.04 -16.98 0.91
N PHE A 400 -21.16 -16.42 1.70
CA PHE A 400 -19.74 -16.25 1.41
C PHE A 400 -18.92 -16.95 2.49
N VAL A 401 -17.90 -17.72 2.08
CA VAL A 401 -16.95 -18.37 2.98
C VAL A 401 -15.54 -18.12 2.46
N GLY A 402 -14.65 -17.61 3.30
CA GLY A 402 -13.30 -17.22 2.92
C GLY A 402 -12.23 -17.73 3.88
N PRO A 403 -11.90 -19.05 3.86
CA PRO A 403 -10.82 -19.59 4.68
C PRO A 403 -9.44 -19.17 4.15
N LYS A 404 -8.54 -18.93 5.09
CA LYS A 404 -7.14 -18.64 4.86
C LYS A 404 -6.29 -19.43 5.84
N PHE A 405 -5.26 -20.06 5.34
CA PHE A 405 -4.29 -20.81 6.11
C PHE A 405 -2.87 -20.31 5.81
N THR A 406 -2.07 -20.09 6.85
CA THR A 406 -0.66 -19.76 6.71
C THR A 406 0.18 -20.64 7.60
N LYS A 407 1.34 -21.07 7.11
CA LYS A 407 2.38 -21.76 7.87
C LYS A 407 3.70 -21.12 7.52
N SER A 408 4.47 -20.70 8.50
CA SER A 408 5.80 -20.12 8.30
C SER A 408 6.79 -20.65 9.33
N ASN A 409 8.03 -20.76 8.91
CA ASN A 409 9.17 -20.98 9.79
C ASN A 409 10.18 -19.85 9.52
N SER A 410 10.76 -19.33 10.58
CA SER A 410 11.77 -18.29 10.53
C SER A 410 12.94 -18.68 11.42
N LYS A 411 14.14 -18.69 10.84
CA LYS A 411 15.39 -18.83 11.59
C LYS A 411 16.15 -17.53 11.51
N TYR A 412 16.60 -17.05 12.65
CA TYR A 412 17.32 -15.79 12.75
C TYR A 412 18.55 -15.98 13.62
N ASN A 413 19.71 -15.69 13.06
CA ASN A 413 20.99 -15.64 13.76
C ASN A 413 21.48 -14.21 13.82
N ASN A 414 21.90 -13.76 15.00
CA ASN A 414 22.41 -12.42 15.25
C ASN A 414 23.64 -12.49 16.14
N ASP A 415 24.78 -12.14 15.59
CA ASP A 415 26.03 -11.91 16.32
C ASP A 415 26.22 -10.40 16.47
N SER A 416 26.21 -9.90 17.70
CA SER A 416 26.21 -8.47 17.99
C SER A 416 27.31 -8.07 18.98
N PHE A 417 27.79 -6.84 18.77
CA PHE A 417 28.71 -6.16 19.69
C PHE A 417 28.21 -4.74 19.93
N GLU A 418 28.09 -4.35 21.18
CA GLU A 418 27.54 -3.06 21.59
C GLU A 418 28.41 -2.42 22.67
N LYS A 419 28.61 -1.10 22.59
CA LYS A 419 29.24 -0.26 23.57
C LYS A 419 28.35 0.90 23.94
N SER A 420 28.21 1.17 25.24
CA SER A 420 27.47 2.31 25.74
C SER A 420 28.42 3.28 26.46
N PHE A 421 28.29 4.56 26.15
CA PHE A 421 29.09 5.63 26.70
C PHE A 421 28.18 6.64 27.38
N ASP A 422 28.66 7.26 28.48
CA ASP A 422 28.00 8.40 29.09
C ASP A 422 28.22 9.70 28.28
N ASP A 423 27.68 10.80 28.79
CA ASP A 423 27.77 12.12 28.14
C ASP A 423 29.20 12.66 28.09
N SER A 424 30.10 12.18 28.98
CA SER A 424 31.52 12.52 29.01
C SER A 424 32.39 11.68 28.07
N GLY A 425 31.77 10.69 27.41
CA GLY A 425 32.43 9.75 26.51
C GLY A 425 33.14 8.60 27.22
N GLN A 426 32.88 8.38 28.51
CA GLN A 426 33.44 7.27 29.26
C GLN A 426 32.61 6.00 29.00
N LEU A 427 33.30 4.87 28.84
CA LEU A 427 32.67 3.57 28.65
C LEU A 427 31.93 3.14 29.92
N VAL A 428 30.63 2.87 29.79
CA VAL A 428 29.77 2.41 30.88
C VAL A 428 29.63 0.91 30.88
N ASN A 429 29.27 0.34 29.71
CA ASN A 429 29.20 -1.10 29.55
C ASN A 429 29.54 -1.52 28.10
N GLU A 430 29.88 -2.79 27.98
CA GLU A 430 30.14 -3.47 26.72
C GLU A 430 29.38 -4.80 26.72
N SER A 431 28.66 -5.09 25.62
CA SER A 431 27.89 -6.31 25.48
C SER A 431 28.25 -7.04 24.20
N LYS A 432 28.56 -8.33 24.31
CA LYS A 432 28.76 -9.24 23.18
C LYS A 432 27.70 -10.32 23.24
N GLY A 433 26.92 -10.47 22.18
CA GLY A 433 25.77 -11.36 22.17
C GLY A 433 25.69 -12.20 20.91
N GLN A 434 25.25 -13.44 21.08
CA GLN A 434 24.81 -14.33 20.02
C GLN A 434 23.40 -14.77 20.34
N VAL A 435 22.47 -14.52 19.42
CA VAL A 435 21.08 -14.94 19.54
C VAL A 435 20.72 -15.79 18.32
N PHE A 436 20.17 -16.98 18.57
CA PHE A 436 19.62 -17.84 17.52
C PHE A 436 18.16 -18.13 17.84
N ASP A 437 17.26 -17.66 16.98
CA ASP A 437 15.83 -17.88 17.08
C ASP A 437 15.36 -18.86 15.99
N ASP A 438 14.54 -19.83 16.37
CA ASP A 438 13.80 -20.72 15.46
C ASP A 438 12.31 -20.64 15.83
N SER A 439 11.52 -20.02 14.95
CA SER A 439 10.09 -19.78 15.15
C SER A 439 9.29 -20.57 14.11
N ASP A 440 8.34 -21.35 14.59
CA ASP A 440 7.37 -22.08 13.79
C ASP A 440 5.96 -21.51 14.07
N ARG A 441 5.35 -20.88 13.07
CA ARG A 441 4.06 -20.21 13.21
C ARG A 441 3.04 -20.76 12.22
N GLY A 442 1.86 -21.14 12.75
CA GLY A 442 0.67 -21.48 11.97
C GLY A 442 -0.47 -20.52 12.25
N SER A 443 -1.26 -20.17 11.24
CA SER A 443 -2.52 -19.44 11.47
C SER A 443 -3.64 -19.94 10.56
N PHE A 444 -4.85 -19.92 11.09
CA PHE A 444 -6.09 -20.17 10.37
C PHE A 444 -7.06 -19.02 10.62
N SER A 445 -7.54 -18.41 9.56
CA SER A 445 -8.59 -17.40 9.65
C SER A 445 -9.69 -17.71 8.64
N ASN A 446 -10.91 -17.32 8.98
CA ASN A 446 -12.07 -17.54 8.12
C ASN A 446 -13.04 -16.39 8.26
N ALA A 447 -13.72 -16.05 7.16
CA ALA A 447 -14.79 -15.08 7.11
C ALA A 447 -16.03 -15.74 6.51
N ILE A 448 -17.09 -15.90 7.31
CA ILE A 448 -18.39 -16.45 6.89
C ILE A 448 -19.39 -15.31 6.91
N ASN A 449 -20.11 -15.12 5.80
CA ASN A 449 -21.17 -14.12 5.71
C ASN A 449 -22.41 -14.77 5.08
N PHE A 450 -23.51 -14.72 5.82
CA PHE A 450 -24.86 -15.05 5.31
C PHE A 450 -25.65 -13.77 5.18
N ASN A 451 -26.23 -13.52 4.01
CA ASN A 451 -26.96 -12.30 3.71
C ASN A 451 -28.30 -12.65 3.07
N LYS A 452 -29.39 -12.20 3.69
CA LYS A 452 -30.75 -12.31 3.20
C LYS A 452 -31.35 -10.93 2.94
N ARG A 453 -31.67 -10.62 1.69
CA ARG A 453 -32.43 -9.43 1.30
C ARG A 453 -33.91 -9.78 1.23
N PHE A 454 -34.77 -8.89 1.70
CA PHE A 454 -36.22 -9.09 1.68
C PHE A 454 -36.86 -8.34 0.49
N LYS A 455 -38.17 -8.58 0.25
CA LYS A 455 -38.91 -7.92 -0.83
C LYS A 455 -38.88 -6.38 -0.71
N ARG A 456 -38.98 -5.86 0.52
CA ARG A 456 -38.89 -4.41 0.75
C ARG A 456 -37.45 -3.96 0.51
N LYS A 457 -37.28 -3.08 -0.44
CA LYS A 457 -35.94 -2.57 -0.85
C LYS A 457 -35.21 -1.94 0.33
N GLY A 458 -34.02 -2.44 0.64
CA GLY A 458 -33.20 -1.95 1.75
C GLY A 458 -33.39 -2.71 3.05
N ARG A 459 -34.39 -3.60 3.19
CA ARG A 459 -34.53 -4.54 4.31
C ARG A 459 -33.61 -5.72 4.08
N PHE A 460 -32.75 -6.01 5.06
CA PHE A 460 -31.89 -7.20 5.01
C PHE A 460 -31.56 -7.72 6.42
N LEU A 461 -31.18 -8.98 6.47
CA LEU A 461 -30.54 -9.63 7.62
C LEU A 461 -29.14 -10.08 7.17
N SER A 462 -28.12 -9.73 7.94
CA SER A 462 -26.74 -10.14 7.74
C SER A 462 -26.25 -10.84 9.00
N LEU A 463 -25.69 -12.04 8.83
CA LEU A 463 -24.96 -12.76 9.87
C LEU A 463 -23.51 -12.85 9.41
N SER A 464 -22.58 -12.47 10.24
CA SER A 464 -21.17 -12.65 9.97
C SER A 464 -20.47 -13.33 11.14
N PHE A 465 -19.56 -14.23 10.80
CA PHE A 465 -18.68 -14.89 11.73
C PHE A 465 -17.26 -14.84 11.16
N ASN A 466 -16.33 -14.31 11.96
CA ASN A 466 -14.92 -14.28 11.60
C ASN A 466 -14.13 -14.92 12.74
N ASN A 467 -13.15 -15.73 12.39
CA ASN A 467 -12.13 -16.19 13.33
C ASN A 467 -10.73 -15.88 12.81
N ASP A 468 -9.81 -15.67 13.74
CA ASP A 468 -8.38 -15.52 13.48
C ASP A 468 -7.62 -16.21 14.62
N ASN A 469 -7.10 -17.41 14.30
CA ASN A 469 -6.43 -18.30 15.25
C ASN A 469 -4.98 -18.43 14.82
N SER A 470 -4.05 -18.23 15.73
CA SER A 470 -2.62 -18.44 15.47
C SER A 470 -1.92 -19.10 16.64
N LYS A 471 -0.94 -19.94 16.31
CA LYS A 471 -0.02 -20.53 17.23
C LYS A 471 1.40 -20.33 16.74
N GLU A 472 2.30 -19.95 17.63
CA GLU A 472 3.72 -19.82 17.40
C GLU A 472 4.50 -20.56 18.47
N ASP A 473 5.39 -21.43 18.05
CA ASP A 473 6.38 -22.09 18.90
C ASP A 473 7.74 -21.48 18.56
N LEU A 474 8.37 -20.78 19.51
CA LEU A 474 9.66 -20.09 19.36
C LEU A 474 10.69 -20.75 20.29
N SER A 475 11.83 -21.12 19.75
CA SER A 475 13.02 -21.50 20.50
C SER A 475 14.10 -20.43 20.28
N SER A 476 14.56 -19.78 21.36
CA SER A 476 15.53 -18.70 21.34
C SER A 476 16.74 -19.05 22.20
N LEU A 477 17.88 -19.33 21.56
CA LEU A 477 19.17 -19.48 22.23
C LEU A 477 19.78 -18.09 22.42
N ASN A 478 20.15 -17.76 23.65
CA ASN A 478 20.82 -16.51 24.01
C ASN A 478 22.14 -16.78 24.74
N LYS A 479 23.24 -16.36 24.10
CA LYS A 479 24.57 -16.33 24.72
C LYS A 479 25.03 -14.88 24.75
N THR A 480 25.02 -14.26 25.92
CA THR A 480 25.37 -12.85 26.08
C THR A 480 26.34 -12.68 27.22
N ASN A 481 27.37 -11.87 26.99
CA ASN A 481 28.31 -11.43 28.01
C ASN A 481 28.30 -9.88 28.03
N THR A 482 27.86 -9.31 29.14
CA THR A 482 27.83 -7.85 29.38
C THR A 482 28.73 -7.50 30.54
N LEU A 483 29.73 -6.69 30.23
CA LEU A 483 30.74 -6.21 31.19
C LEU A 483 30.41 -4.77 31.60
N PHE A 484 30.46 -4.46 32.88
CA PHE A 484 30.22 -3.13 33.41
C PHE A 484 31.53 -2.50 33.88
N TYR A 485 31.77 -1.26 33.44
CA TYR A 485 32.99 -0.48 33.77
C TYR A 485 32.70 0.66 34.74
N GLN A 486 31.42 0.98 34.95
CA GLN A 486 30.96 2.00 35.88
C GLN A 486 29.85 1.42 36.76
N GLY A 487 29.81 1.91 38.03
CA GLY A 487 28.88 1.39 39.04
C GLY A 487 29.42 0.15 39.78
N SER A 488 28.56 -0.50 40.54
CA SER A 488 28.89 -1.69 41.38
C SER A 488 28.18 -2.96 40.85
N ASP A 489 27.60 -2.91 39.68
CA ASP A 489 26.89 -4.07 39.13
C ASP A 489 27.86 -5.15 38.69
N PRO A 490 27.56 -6.41 39.01
CA PRO A 490 28.31 -7.55 38.50
C PRO A 490 28.08 -7.74 36.98
N ASP A 491 29.13 -8.28 36.34
CA ASP A 491 29.02 -8.72 34.95
C ASP A 491 27.89 -9.74 34.77
N ILE A 492 27.21 -9.68 33.66
CA ILE A 492 26.09 -10.56 33.35
C ILE A 492 26.48 -11.51 32.23
N ILE A 493 26.60 -12.80 32.58
CA ILE A 493 26.85 -13.88 31.61
C ILE A 493 25.59 -14.72 31.50
N ARG A 494 25.05 -14.82 30.28
CA ARG A 494 23.90 -15.66 29.97
C ARG A 494 24.29 -16.72 28.94
N ASN A 495 23.85 -17.95 29.18
CA ASN A 495 23.88 -19.06 28.23
C ASN A 495 22.60 -19.86 28.44
N GLN A 496 21.56 -19.53 27.68
CA GLN A 496 20.19 -19.92 27.98
C GLN A 496 19.45 -20.30 26.71
N ILE A 497 18.48 -21.21 26.82
CA ILE A 497 17.48 -21.44 25.80
C ILE A 497 16.09 -21.10 26.36
N ARG A 498 15.37 -20.27 25.62
CA ARG A 498 13.99 -19.91 25.93
C ARG A 498 13.04 -20.57 24.94
N LYS A 499 12.01 -21.25 25.44
CA LYS A 499 10.96 -21.88 24.64
C LYS A 499 9.66 -21.15 24.93
N ASN A 500 9.13 -20.43 23.93
CA ASN A 500 7.87 -19.72 24.01
C ASN A 500 6.82 -20.42 23.16
N LYS A 501 5.61 -20.51 23.70
CA LYS A 501 4.42 -20.91 22.97
C LYS A 501 3.39 -19.82 23.06
N ASN A 502 3.18 -19.13 21.94
CA ASN A 502 2.21 -18.04 21.84
C ASN A 502 0.95 -18.55 21.13
N VAL A 503 -0.21 -18.34 21.73
CA VAL A 503 -1.52 -18.67 21.14
C VAL A 503 -2.38 -17.42 21.11
N VAL A 504 -3.04 -17.16 20.00
CA VAL A 504 -4.05 -16.11 19.87
C VAL A 504 -5.26 -16.72 19.20
N ASP A 505 -6.40 -16.69 19.91
CA ASP A 505 -7.69 -17.12 19.38
C ASP A 505 -8.68 -15.97 19.44
N LYS A 506 -9.13 -15.53 18.27
CA LYS A 506 -10.08 -14.42 18.14
C LYS A 506 -11.29 -14.85 17.35
N TYR A 507 -12.47 -14.56 17.88
CA TYR A 507 -13.76 -14.83 17.26
C TYR A 507 -14.64 -13.59 17.32
N VAL A 508 -15.24 -13.24 16.18
CA VAL A 508 -16.17 -12.12 16.05
C VAL A 508 -17.45 -12.61 15.40
N ALA A 509 -18.57 -12.53 16.12
CA ALA A 509 -19.89 -12.81 15.59
C ALA A 509 -20.71 -11.52 15.54
N GLU A 510 -21.37 -11.25 14.43
CA GLU A 510 -22.21 -10.08 14.24
C GLU A 510 -23.54 -10.47 13.60
N ILE A 511 -24.62 -9.93 14.14
CA ILE A 511 -25.97 -9.98 13.57
C ILE A 511 -26.37 -8.54 13.28
N GLU A 512 -26.77 -8.24 12.06
CA GLU A 512 -27.28 -6.91 11.69
C GLU A 512 -28.61 -7.06 10.95
N TYR A 513 -29.63 -6.37 11.44
CA TYR A 513 -30.90 -6.20 10.76
C TYR A 513 -31.11 -4.75 10.35
N SER A 514 -31.47 -4.55 9.09
CA SER A 514 -31.73 -3.22 8.52
C SER A 514 -33.19 -3.10 8.12
N GLU A 515 -33.86 -2.08 8.66
CA GLU A 515 -35.24 -1.72 8.34
C GLU A 515 -35.30 -0.38 7.61
N PRO A 516 -35.84 -0.33 6.38
CA PRO A 516 -36.05 0.92 5.67
C PRO A 516 -37.30 1.62 6.24
N ILE A 517 -37.13 2.82 6.79
CA ILE A 517 -38.23 3.67 7.24
C ILE A 517 -38.83 4.42 6.04
N THR A 518 -37.94 4.96 5.19
CA THR A 518 -38.27 5.57 3.91
C THR A 518 -37.32 5.05 2.83
N ASP A 519 -37.51 5.44 1.57
CA ASP A 519 -36.58 5.12 0.48
C ASP A 519 -35.15 5.62 0.74
N SER A 520 -35.00 6.61 1.60
CA SER A 520 -33.73 7.29 1.88
C SER A 520 -33.17 6.99 3.25
N LEU A 521 -34.02 6.65 4.24
CA LEU A 521 -33.66 6.45 5.64
C LEU A 521 -33.88 4.99 6.05
N LYS A 522 -32.84 4.40 6.61
CA LYS A 522 -32.84 3.07 7.22
C LYS A 522 -32.40 3.17 8.66
N VAL A 523 -32.99 2.35 9.52
CA VAL A 523 -32.53 2.09 10.88
C VAL A 523 -31.89 0.71 10.90
N LYS A 524 -30.81 0.57 11.64
CA LYS A 524 -30.04 -0.67 11.77
C LYS A 524 -29.97 -1.06 13.23
N PHE A 525 -30.18 -2.33 13.51
CA PHE A 525 -30.01 -2.94 14.81
C PHE A 525 -28.94 -4.01 14.69
N GLY A 526 -27.96 -3.98 15.57
CA GLY A 526 -26.84 -4.88 15.54
C GLY A 526 -26.53 -5.46 16.92
N LEU A 527 -26.07 -6.71 16.91
CA LEU A 527 -25.44 -7.35 18.05
C LEU A 527 -24.05 -7.81 17.60
N ASN A 528 -23.02 -7.34 18.26
CA ASN A 528 -21.65 -7.76 18.01
C ASN A 528 -21.07 -8.42 19.26
N TYR A 529 -20.54 -9.62 19.11
CA TYR A 529 -19.81 -10.33 20.15
C TYR A 529 -18.39 -10.59 19.65
N ASN A 530 -17.40 -10.14 20.38
CA ASN A 530 -15.99 -10.33 20.11
C ASN A 530 -15.33 -10.97 21.33
N THR A 531 -14.62 -12.07 21.14
CA THR A 531 -13.75 -12.65 22.15
C THR A 531 -12.36 -12.83 21.59
N GLU A 532 -11.35 -12.47 22.40
CA GLU A 532 -9.95 -12.64 22.09
C GLU A 532 -9.25 -13.27 23.30
N PHE A 533 -8.68 -14.45 23.09
CA PHE A 533 -7.84 -15.15 24.05
C PHE A 533 -6.40 -15.12 23.58
N LYS A 534 -5.49 -14.78 24.48
CA LYS A 534 -4.03 -14.79 24.27
C LYS A 534 -3.37 -15.57 25.38
N SER A 535 -2.38 -16.41 25.01
CA SER A 535 -1.50 -17.10 25.93
C SER A 535 -0.04 -16.90 25.49
N ASP A 536 0.80 -16.49 26.42
CA ASP A 536 2.27 -16.45 26.27
C ASP A 536 2.87 -17.37 27.33
N ASP A 537 3.32 -18.52 26.89
CA ASP A 537 3.84 -19.61 27.74
C ASP A 537 5.35 -19.69 27.55
N ARG A 538 6.12 -19.12 28.44
CA ARG A 538 7.55 -18.89 28.37
C ARG A 538 8.28 -19.73 29.38
N ASN A 539 9.14 -20.65 28.92
CA ASN A 539 10.02 -21.48 29.74
C ASN A 539 11.47 -21.22 29.36
N THR A 540 12.31 -20.84 30.32
CA THR A 540 13.75 -20.56 30.10
C THR A 540 14.58 -21.58 30.85
N TYR A 541 15.59 -22.12 30.18
CA TYR A 541 16.51 -23.09 30.73
C TYR A 541 17.95 -22.59 30.60
N ASP A 542 18.67 -22.63 31.70
CA ASP A 542 20.12 -22.36 31.74
C ASP A 542 20.91 -23.59 31.27
N PHE A 543 22.11 -23.32 30.75
CA PHE A 543 23.03 -24.38 30.34
C PHE A 543 23.65 -25.08 31.56
N ASN A 544 23.47 -26.39 31.68
CA ASN A 544 24.08 -27.20 32.70
C ASN A 544 25.40 -27.79 32.19
N SER A 545 26.51 -27.40 32.78
CA SER A 545 27.85 -27.88 32.38
C SER A 545 28.10 -29.38 32.65
N GLY A 546 27.40 -29.93 33.63
CA GLY A 546 27.52 -31.37 33.96
C GLY A 546 26.81 -32.25 32.95
N SER A 547 25.60 -31.91 32.52
CA SER A 547 24.83 -32.65 31.52
C SER A 547 25.12 -32.20 30.08
N GLN A 548 25.88 -31.12 29.89
CA GLN A 548 26.12 -30.46 28.57
C GLN A 548 24.81 -30.14 27.81
N ALA A 549 23.75 -29.78 28.53
CA ALA A 549 22.43 -29.53 27.99
C ALA A 549 21.77 -28.32 28.66
N TYR A 550 20.76 -27.76 27.99
CA TYR A 550 19.90 -26.71 28.57
C TYR A 550 18.78 -27.38 29.35
N SER A 551 19.06 -27.71 30.60
CA SER A 551 18.16 -28.51 31.47
C SER A 551 17.71 -27.79 32.74
N ASP A 552 18.44 -26.79 33.19
CA ASP A 552 18.19 -26.15 34.47
C ASP A 552 17.12 -25.05 34.27
N LEU A 553 15.90 -25.34 34.76
CA LEU A 553 14.83 -24.37 34.67
C LEU A 553 15.19 -23.09 35.44
N ASN A 554 15.11 -21.92 34.75
CA ASN A 554 15.30 -20.62 35.36
C ASN A 554 13.94 -20.02 35.73
N PRO A 555 13.53 -20.04 37.01
CA PRO A 555 12.21 -19.59 37.42
C PRO A 555 11.99 -18.10 37.27
N GLU A 556 13.07 -17.27 37.35
CA GLU A 556 13.01 -15.82 37.20
C GLU A 556 12.71 -15.39 35.74
N LEU A 557 13.07 -16.23 34.78
CA LEU A 557 12.85 -15.99 33.35
C LEU A 557 11.72 -16.82 32.77
N THR A 558 11.04 -17.62 33.62
CA THR A 558 9.91 -18.48 33.26
C THR A 558 8.61 -17.81 33.70
N ASN A 559 7.67 -17.69 32.76
CA ASN A 559 6.40 -17.00 33.01
C ASN A 559 5.29 -17.52 32.09
N HIS A 560 4.10 -17.71 32.65
CA HIS A 560 2.91 -18.12 31.92
C HIS A 560 1.84 -17.01 32.03
N LEU A 561 1.50 -16.38 30.91
CA LEU A 561 0.53 -15.30 30.85
C LEU A 561 -0.67 -15.70 30.02
N THR A 562 -1.87 -15.39 30.50
CA THR A 562 -3.09 -15.46 29.70
C THR A 562 -3.87 -14.17 29.81
N SER A 563 -4.51 -13.79 28.71
CA SER A 563 -5.39 -12.63 28.63
C SER A 563 -6.63 -13.01 27.85
N GLU A 564 -7.80 -12.81 28.41
CA GLU A 564 -9.08 -13.00 27.75
C GLU A 564 -9.89 -11.71 27.77
N THR A 565 -10.35 -11.26 26.60
CA THR A 565 -11.20 -10.09 26.47
C THR A 565 -12.48 -10.49 25.77
N LYS A 566 -13.63 -10.32 26.44
CA LYS A 566 -14.96 -10.56 25.87
C LYS A 566 -15.69 -9.22 25.76
N ILE A 567 -16.18 -8.89 24.58
CA ILE A 567 -16.90 -7.64 24.33
C ILE A 567 -18.26 -7.98 23.73
N PHE A 568 -19.31 -7.63 24.42
CA PHE A 568 -20.68 -7.67 23.92
C PHE A 568 -21.15 -6.25 23.62
N ARG A 569 -21.55 -6.00 22.36
CA ARG A 569 -21.93 -4.67 21.90
C ARG A 569 -23.27 -4.70 21.18
N PRO A 570 -24.39 -4.44 21.90
CA PRO A 570 -25.64 -4.09 21.27
C PRO A 570 -25.51 -2.69 20.67
N GLN A 571 -25.92 -2.53 19.43
CA GLN A 571 -25.74 -1.26 18.71
C GLN A 571 -26.97 -0.91 17.89
N THR A 572 -27.23 0.38 17.81
CA THR A 572 -28.25 0.92 16.92
C THR A 572 -27.62 1.97 16.02
N GLY A 573 -28.14 2.07 14.82
CA GLY A 573 -27.61 3.03 13.87
C GLY A 573 -28.66 3.47 12.87
N PHE A 574 -28.33 4.50 12.12
CA PHE A 574 -29.13 4.93 10.99
C PHE A 574 -28.24 5.18 9.75
N SER A 575 -28.85 5.01 8.59
CA SER A 575 -28.25 5.32 7.30
C SER A 575 -29.21 6.16 6.48
N LEU A 576 -28.83 7.41 6.21
CA LEU A 576 -29.58 8.34 5.40
C LEU A 576 -28.86 8.58 4.08
N LYS A 577 -29.46 8.19 2.95
CA LYS A 577 -28.87 8.35 1.62
C LYS A 577 -29.78 9.19 0.74
N LYS A 578 -29.33 10.36 0.37
CA LYS A 578 -29.93 11.28 -0.60
C LYS A 578 -29.05 11.43 -1.84
N LYS A 579 -29.51 12.18 -2.85
CA LYS A 579 -28.79 12.39 -4.11
C LYS A 579 -27.40 13.01 -3.89
N LYS A 580 -27.28 13.97 -2.95
CA LYS A 580 -26.06 14.72 -2.70
C LYS A 580 -25.30 14.31 -1.44
N TYR A 581 -25.94 13.66 -0.47
CA TYR A 581 -25.30 13.32 0.78
C TYR A 581 -25.70 11.91 1.26
N ASP A 582 -24.78 11.28 1.98
CA ASP A 582 -25.00 10.06 2.72
C ASP A 582 -24.46 10.24 4.14
N ILE A 583 -25.23 9.83 5.12
CA ILE A 583 -24.91 9.89 6.55
C ILE A 583 -25.11 8.51 7.12
N ASN A 584 -24.13 8.02 7.84
CA ASN A 584 -24.24 6.79 8.62
C ASN A 584 -23.75 7.09 10.03
N ALA A 585 -24.49 6.66 11.03
CA ALA A 585 -24.08 6.72 12.42
C ALA A 585 -24.49 5.44 13.14
N THR A 586 -23.63 4.98 14.04
CA THR A 586 -23.85 3.80 14.87
C THR A 586 -23.35 4.12 16.26
N VAL A 587 -24.17 3.80 17.27
CA VAL A 587 -23.85 4.00 18.67
C VAL A 587 -24.30 2.79 19.49
N GLY A 588 -23.67 2.58 20.64
CA GLY A 588 -24.04 1.52 21.57
C GLY A 588 -23.09 1.42 22.76
N PRO A 589 -23.45 0.70 23.82
CA PRO A 589 -22.49 0.34 24.86
C PRO A 589 -21.63 -0.85 24.43
N SER A 590 -20.37 -0.86 24.84
CA SER A 590 -19.50 -2.03 24.86
C SER A 590 -19.43 -2.55 26.29
N ILE A 591 -20.01 -3.70 26.53
CA ILE A 591 -19.95 -4.42 27.80
C ILE A 591 -18.76 -5.36 27.71
N VAL A 592 -17.77 -5.15 28.55
CA VAL A 592 -16.46 -5.80 28.45
C VAL A 592 -16.14 -6.55 29.71
N GLN A 593 -15.77 -7.80 29.58
CA GLN A 593 -15.07 -8.60 30.57
C GLN A 593 -13.60 -8.73 30.15
N PHE A 594 -12.70 -8.40 31.06
CA PHE A 594 -11.26 -8.34 30.81
C PHE A 594 -10.51 -9.10 31.90
N ASP A 595 -10.06 -10.32 31.59
CA ASP A 595 -9.42 -11.25 32.51
C ASP A 595 -7.96 -11.48 32.12
N ASN A 596 -7.05 -11.33 33.08
CA ASN A 596 -5.63 -11.57 32.88
C ASN A 596 -5.10 -12.41 34.03
N ASN A 597 -4.33 -13.44 33.70
CA ASN A 597 -3.74 -14.33 34.71
C ASN A 597 -2.24 -14.52 34.38
N SER A 598 -1.46 -14.67 35.43
CA SER A 598 -0.08 -15.11 35.35
C SER A 598 0.24 -16.19 36.37
N PHE A 599 1.25 -16.97 36.02
CA PHE A 599 1.91 -17.86 36.98
C PHE A 599 3.42 -17.59 36.88
N TYR A 600 3.96 -16.94 37.92
CA TYR A 600 5.35 -16.47 37.97
C TYR A 600 5.95 -16.74 39.34
N LEU A 601 7.17 -17.30 39.38
CA LEU A 601 7.86 -17.71 40.61
C LEU A 601 7.01 -18.60 41.54
N GLY A 602 6.18 -19.50 40.96
CA GLY A 602 5.27 -20.36 41.74
C GLY A 602 4.02 -19.66 42.25
N LEU A 603 3.81 -18.37 41.96
CA LEU A 603 2.71 -17.58 42.46
C LEU A 603 1.69 -17.28 41.36
N PRO A 604 0.41 -17.69 41.52
CA PRO A 604 -0.65 -17.27 40.61
C PRO A 604 -1.08 -15.83 40.90
N THR A 605 -1.22 -15.03 39.87
CA THR A 605 -1.81 -13.68 39.93
C THR A 605 -2.99 -13.62 38.95
N SER A 606 -4.14 -13.13 39.44
CA SER A 606 -5.34 -13.00 38.61
C SER A 606 -5.92 -11.60 38.73
N LEU A 607 -6.25 -11.00 37.59
CA LEU A 607 -6.88 -9.68 37.50
C LEU A 607 -8.11 -9.78 36.61
N SER A 608 -9.29 -9.55 37.19
CA SER A 608 -10.54 -9.50 36.43
C SER A 608 -11.18 -8.11 36.59
N LYS A 609 -11.50 -7.48 35.46
CA LYS A 609 -12.13 -6.15 35.41
C LYS A 609 -13.32 -6.16 34.45
N ASN A 610 -14.39 -5.51 34.81
CA ASN A 610 -15.58 -5.32 33.96
C ASN A 610 -15.74 -3.84 33.63
N TYR A 611 -16.07 -3.55 32.37
CA TYR A 611 -16.28 -2.20 31.92
C TYR A 611 -17.57 -2.07 31.11
N VAL A 612 -18.21 -0.91 31.22
CA VAL A 612 -19.27 -0.48 30.28
C VAL A 612 -18.76 0.82 29.65
N LEU A 613 -18.43 0.75 28.36
CA LEU A 613 -17.76 1.82 27.62
C LEU A 613 -18.62 2.26 26.43
N PRO A 614 -18.62 3.54 26.06
CA PRO A 614 -19.33 3.97 24.87
C PRO A 614 -18.67 3.45 23.60
N TYR A 615 -19.47 3.26 22.58
CA TYR A 615 -19.05 3.03 21.20
C TYR A 615 -19.79 4.01 20.30
N ALA A 616 -19.07 4.70 19.43
CA ALA A 616 -19.64 5.60 18.45
C ALA A 616 -18.82 5.61 17.16
N ASN A 617 -19.51 5.55 16.03
CA ASN A 617 -18.92 5.76 14.73
C ASN A 617 -19.91 6.59 13.90
N ALA A 618 -19.45 7.65 13.28
CA ALA A 618 -20.27 8.51 12.43
C ALA A 618 -19.52 8.88 11.15
N ARG A 619 -20.26 8.94 10.06
CA ARG A 619 -19.71 9.28 8.74
C ARG A 619 -20.68 10.16 7.98
N LEU A 620 -20.13 11.19 7.32
CA LEU A 620 -20.85 12.07 6.40
C LEU A 620 -20.11 12.11 5.06
N GLY A 621 -20.77 11.77 3.98
CA GLY A 621 -20.35 12.04 2.61
C GLY A 621 -21.23 13.11 1.97
N TYR A 622 -20.63 14.16 1.39
CA TYR A 622 -21.37 15.18 0.64
C TYR A 622 -20.78 15.33 -0.76
N ARG A 623 -21.63 15.25 -1.79
CA ARG A 623 -21.25 15.40 -3.20
C ARG A 623 -21.83 16.67 -3.76
N PHE A 624 -21.00 17.65 -4.08
CA PHE A 624 -21.43 18.87 -4.76
C PHE A 624 -21.88 18.55 -6.19
N ASN A 625 -21.05 17.74 -6.87
CA ASN A 625 -21.27 17.18 -8.21
C ASN A 625 -20.51 15.85 -8.35
N LYS A 626 -20.39 15.32 -9.57
CA LYS A 626 -19.70 14.05 -9.83
C LYS A 626 -18.17 14.09 -9.61
N SER A 627 -17.60 15.29 -9.62
CA SER A 627 -16.15 15.52 -9.50
C SER A 627 -15.72 16.02 -8.13
N LYS A 628 -16.64 16.63 -7.35
CA LYS A 628 -16.34 17.37 -6.12
C LYS A 628 -17.08 16.79 -4.93
N SER A 629 -16.35 16.41 -3.88
CA SER A 629 -16.93 15.80 -2.69
C SER A 629 -16.17 16.13 -1.40
N ILE A 630 -16.91 16.05 -0.30
CA ILE A 630 -16.41 16.07 1.08
C ILE A 630 -16.71 14.71 1.71
N TYR A 631 -15.80 14.27 2.56
CA TYR A 631 -15.96 13.12 3.43
C TYR A 631 -15.51 13.49 4.84
N LEU A 632 -16.32 13.13 5.83
CA LEU A 632 -16.06 13.26 7.25
C LEU A 632 -16.25 11.91 7.92
N ASN A 633 -15.37 11.58 8.83
CA ASN A 633 -15.51 10.41 9.71
C ASN A 633 -15.15 10.78 11.14
N TYR A 634 -15.86 10.22 12.09
CA TYR A 634 -15.58 10.27 13.52
C TYR A 634 -15.68 8.87 14.10
N SER A 635 -14.74 8.47 14.94
CA SER A 635 -14.76 7.24 15.71
C SER A 635 -14.39 7.48 17.17
N TYR A 636 -15.00 6.69 18.05
CA TYR A 636 -14.63 6.57 19.44
C TYR A 636 -14.27 5.11 19.71
N ASP A 637 -13.00 4.85 19.98
CA ASP A 637 -12.44 3.53 20.18
C ASP A 637 -11.78 3.42 21.57
N VAL A 638 -11.65 2.21 22.08
CA VAL A 638 -11.04 1.92 23.38
C VAL A 638 -10.06 0.76 23.20
N ASP A 639 -8.82 0.98 23.69
CA ASP A 639 -7.75 -0.01 23.68
C ASP A 639 -7.45 -0.48 25.11
N PHE A 640 -7.32 -1.80 25.29
CA PHE A 640 -7.01 -2.39 26.59
C PHE A 640 -5.50 -2.61 26.70
N PRO A 641 -4.91 -2.41 27.92
CA PRO A 641 -3.52 -2.77 28.15
C PRO A 641 -3.33 -4.28 27.94
N ASN A 642 -2.16 -4.68 27.44
CA ASN A 642 -1.85 -6.10 27.29
C ASN A 642 -1.42 -6.71 28.65
N ALA A 643 -1.34 -8.06 28.74
CA ALA A 643 -1.00 -8.77 29.98
C ALA A 643 0.33 -8.31 30.59
N ASN A 644 1.37 -8.09 29.76
CA ASN A 644 2.68 -7.62 30.23
C ASN A 644 2.66 -6.17 30.76
N GLN A 645 1.68 -5.36 30.36
CA GLN A 645 1.51 -4.00 30.85
C GLN A 645 0.75 -3.95 32.17
N ILE A 646 -0.22 -4.87 32.37
CA ILE A 646 -1.14 -4.76 33.50
C ILE A 646 -0.83 -5.72 34.64
N LEU A 647 -0.20 -6.86 34.38
CA LEU A 647 0.15 -7.81 35.43
C LEU A 647 1.47 -7.45 36.12
N PRO A 648 1.57 -7.48 37.45
CA PRO A 648 2.77 -7.09 38.20
C PRO A 648 3.85 -8.19 38.14
N VAL A 649 4.18 -8.63 36.92
CA VAL A 649 5.16 -9.68 36.68
C VAL A 649 6.38 -9.05 36.01
N GLU A 650 7.56 -9.34 36.54
CA GLU A 650 8.81 -8.78 36.04
C GLU A 650 9.34 -9.62 34.88
N ASP A 651 9.56 -9.01 33.73
CA ASP A 651 10.22 -9.64 32.58
C ASP A 651 11.71 -9.27 32.60
N LEU A 652 12.55 -10.23 32.99
CA LEU A 652 14.02 -10.13 33.08
C LEU A 652 14.73 -10.68 31.83
N SER A 653 14.02 -10.90 30.73
CA SER A 653 14.58 -11.51 29.52
C SER A 653 15.69 -10.68 28.87
N ASN A 654 15.68 -9.35 29.04
CA ASN A 654 16.78 -8.49 28.67
C ASN A 654 17.50 -8.00 29.94
N PRO A 655 18.78 -8.35 30.14
CA PRO A 655 19.51 -7.98 31.36
C PRO A 655 19.71 -6.46 31.55
N LEU A 656 19.68 -5.69 30.46
CA LEU A 656 19.83 -4.25 30.48
C LEU A 656 18.48 -3.51 30.50
N SER A 657 17.36 -4.23 30.37
CA SER A 657 16.04 -3.59 30.29
C SER A 657 14.95 -4.54 30.80
N THR A 658 14.55 -4.36 32.03
CA THR A 658 13.47 -5.13 32.64
C THR A 658 12.13 -4.44 32.48
N VAL A 659 11.05 -5.20 32.47
CA VAL A 659 9.69 -4.68 32.36
C VAL A 659 8.82 -5.25 33.45
N VAL A 660 7.99 -4.41 34.10
CA VAL A 660 7.00 -4.82 35.10
C VAL A 660 5.67 -4.11 34.83
N GLY A 661 4.57 -4.87 34.83
CA GLY A 661 3.24 -4.32 34.59
C GLY A 661 2.71 -3.53 35.80
N ASN A 662 1.64 -2.76 35.56
CA ASN A 662 0.97 -1.92 36.54
C ASN A 662 -0.53 -2.28 36.57
N VAL A 663 -1.03 -2.84 37.68
CA VAL A 663 -2.43 -3.29 37.88
C VAL A 663 -3.44 -2.16 37.85
N ASP A 664 -3.02 -0.92 38.11
CA ASP A 664 -3.88 0.26 38.16
C ASP A 664 -4.20 0.86 36.79
N LEU A 665 -3.65 0.30 35.72
CA LEU A 665 -3.90 0.77 34.37
C LEU A 665 -5.39 0.73 34.01
N LYS A 666 -5.81 1.80 33.38
CA LYS A 666 -7.13 1.98 32.78
C LYS A 666 -7.06 1.83 31.26
N PRO A 667 -8.14 1.39 30.60
CA PRO A 667 -8.20 1.38 29.15
C PRO A 667 -7.95 2.77 28.54
N SER A 668 -7.16 2.81 27.47
CA SER A 668 -6.94 4.02 26.68
C SER A 668 -8.18 4.32 25.86
N ARG A 669 -8.58 5.58 25.78
CA ARG A 669 -9.70 6.07 24.97
C ARG A 669 -9.16 6.89 23.82
N ASN A 670 -9.62 6.59 22.63
CA ASN A 670 -9.21 7.27 21.39
C ASN A 670 -10.41 7.90 20.69
N GLN A 671 -10.34 9.20 20.41
CA GLN A 671 -11.30 9.93 19.59
C GLN A 671 -10.63 10.31 18.28
N GLY A 672 -11.00 9.60 17.22
CA GLY A 672 -10.47 9.81 15.87
C GLY A 672 -11.39 10.68 15.02
N GLY A 673 -10.81 11.66 14.33
CA GLY A 673 -11.50 12.51 13.37
C GLY A 673 -10.77 12.55 12.03
N TYR A 674 -11.52 12.51 10.93
CA TYR A 674 -10.95 12.61 9.60
C TYR A 674 -11.86 13.41 8.67
N PHE A 675 -11.26 14.36 7.97
CA PHE A 675 -11.87 15.17 6.91
C PHE A 675 -11.13 15.00 5.61
N SER A 676 -11.83 14.91 4.48
CA SER A 676 -11.21 15.09 3.17
C SER A 676 -12.12 15.82 2.19
N PHE A 677 -11.51 16.66 1.40
CA PHE A 677 -12.12 17.36 0.28
C PHE A 677 -11.39 17.00 -1.00
N ARG A 678 -12.13 16.70 -2.06
CA ARG A 678 -11.58 16.32 -3.35
C ARG A 678 -12.32 16.98 -4.48
N ASN A 679 -11.58 17.33 -5.50
CA ASN A 679 -12.11 17.79 -6.78
C ASN A 679 -11.20 17.31 -7.90
N TYR A 680 -11.77 16.67 -8.91
CA TYR A 680 -11.06 16.33 -10.14
C TYR A 680 -11.91 16.66 -11.35
N ASP A 681 -11.44 17.59 -12.17
CA ASP A 681 -12.10 18.01 -13.41
C ASP A 681 -11.51 17.23 -14.60
N TYR A 682 -12.32 16.34 -15.16
CA TYR A 682 -11.91 15.49 -16.29
C TYR A 682 -11.79 16.30 -17.59
N ALA A 683 -12.48 17.44 -17.73
CA ALA A 683 -12.38 18.29 -18.90
C ALA A 683 -11.02 19.00 -18.94
N THR A 684 -10.61 19.56 -17.83
CA THR A 684 -9.31 20.26 -17.72
C THR A 684 -8.17 19.33 -17.34
N ARG A 685 -8.45 18.06 -17.04
CA ARG A 685 -7.48 17.04 -16.58
C ARG A 685 -6.66 17.55 -15.40
N SER A 686 -7.33 18.17 -14.45
CA SER A 686 -6.72 18.76 -13.28
C SER A 686 -7.50 18.40 -12.03
N GLY A 687 -6.79 18.10 -10.97
CA GLY A 687 -7.38 17.74 -9.69
C GLY A 687 -6.63 18.32 -8.51
N TYR A 688 -7.34 18.40 -7.39
CA TYR A 688 -6.73 18.69 -6.10
C TYR A 688 -7.49 17.99 -4.99
N SER A 689 -6.75 17.59 -3.97
CA SER A 689 -7.29 17.00 -2.76
C SER A 689 -6.65 17.63 -1.53
N ILE A 690 -7.43 17.73 -0.47
CA ILE A 690 -6.98 18.19 0.84
C ILE A 690 -7.57 17.23 1.87
N TYR A 691 -6.77 16.82 2.83
CA TYR A 691 -7.24 16.03 3.97
C TYR A 691 -6.62 16.52 5.27
N PHE A 692 -7.35 16.31 6.33
CA PHE A 692 -6.94 16.56 7.70
C PHE A 692 -7.51 15.44 8.59
N GLY A 693 -6.71 14.94 9.50
CA GLY A 693 -7.14 13.95 10.49
C GLY A 693 -6.39 14.13 11.80
N GLY A 694 -6.90 13.49 12.84
CA GLY A 694 -6.22 13.48 14.12
C GLY A 694 -6.89 12.52 15.09
N ASP A 695 -6.09 12.06 16.05
CA ASP A 695 -6.50 11.24 17.19
C ASP A 695 -6.17 11.99 18.48
N LEU A 696 -7.14 12.02 19.39
CA LEU A 696 -7.01 12.55 20.74
C LEU A 696 -7.10 11.37 21.72
N TYR A 697 -6.11 11.25 22.60
CA TYR A 697 -6.03 10.16 23.56
C TYR A 697 -6.28 10.65 24.97
N ASP A 698 -7.13 9.87 25.67
CA ASP A 698 -7.35 9.99 27.07
C ASP A 698 -7.01 8.66 27.77
N ASN A 699 -6.37 8.71 28.92
CA ASN A 699 -5.83 7.55 29.62
C ASN A 699 -4.87 6.69 28.75
N GLN A 700 -4.10 7.32 27.85
CA GLN A 700 -3.13 6.58 27.04
C GLN A 700 -2.13 5.85 27.94
N VAL A 701 -1.92 4.56 27.72
CA VAL A 701 -0.87 3.80 28.39
C VAL A 701 0.48 4.18 27.81
N VAL A 702 1.38 4.66 28.63
CA VAL A 702 2.74 5.06 28.26
C VAL A 702 3.78 4.39 29.17
N SER A 703 5.01 4.28 28.68
CA SER A 703 6.12 3.76 29.49
C SER A 703 6.62 4.77 30.51
N SER A 704 6.96 4.29 31.70
CA SER A 704 7.67 4.97 32.77
C SER A 704 8.99 4.21 32.98
N VAL A 705 10.12 4.83 32.64
CA VAL A 705 11.42 4.17 32.59
C VAL A 705 12.32 4.75 33.67
N LEU A 706 12.88 3.89 34.53
CA LEU A 706 13.89 4.23 35.50
C LEU A 706 15.22 3.68 35.02
N TYR A 707 16.27 4.51 35.00
CA TYR A 707 17.65 4.14 34.72
C TYR A 707 18.48 4.19 36.00
N ASP A 708 19.28 3.17 36.23
CA ASP A 708 20.30 3.16 37.27
C ASP A 708 21.66 3.73 36.77
N THR A 709 22.64 3.70 37.63
CA THR A 709 23.99 4.22 37.33
C THR A 709 24.75 3.38 36.30
N SER A 710 24.40 2.14 36.12
CA SER A 710 24.95 1.20 35.13
C SER A 710 24.18 1.21 33.80
N ILE A 711 23.27 2.16 33.66
CA ILE A 711 22.39 2.30 32.46
C ILE A 711 21.43 1.09 32.25
N LYS A 712 21.18 0.29 33.25
CA LYS A 712 20.09 -0.66 33.24
C LYS A 712 18.77 0.09 33.36
N SER A 713 17.77 -0.34 32.62
CA SER A 713 16.45 0.28 32.68
C SER A 713 15.40 -0.65 33.28
N LYS A 714 14.54 -0.08 34.14
CA LYS A 714 13.32 -0.73 34.61
C LYS A 714 12.12 0.03 34.06
N THR A 715 11.33 -0.60 33.24
CA THR A 715 10.14 -0.03 32.59
C THR A 715 8.89 -0.50 33.29
N THR A 716 8.04 0.43 33.70
CA THR A 716 6.64 0.21 34.08
C THR A 716 5.73 1.04 33.19
N PHE A 717 4.43 1.06 33.47
CA PHE A 717 3.44 1.73 32.63
C PHE A 717 2.54 2.62 33.47
N GLU A 718 2.13 3.73 32.88
CA GLU A 718 1.22 4.71 33.49
C GLU A 718 0.21 5.21 32.47
N ASN A 719 -0.93 5.75 32.96
CA ASN A 719 -1.89 6.40 32.10
C ASN A 719 -1.66 7.91 32.07
N VAL A 720 -1.61 8.48 30.87
CA VAL A 720 -1.54 9.93 30.64
C VAL A 720 -2.69 10.39 29.73
N SER A 721 -3.11 11.62 29.90
CA SER A 721 -4.16 12.23 29.07
C SER A 721 -3.62 13.44 28.33
N GLY A 722 -4.35 13.86 27.26
CA GLY A 722 -4.03 15.03 26.46
C GLY A 722 -2.89 14.84 25.47
N THR A 723 -2.55 13.59 25.15
CA THR A 723 -1.71 13.26 23.98
C THR A 723 -2.53 13.28 22.71
N TYR A 724 -1.90 13.61 21.60
CA TYR A 724 -2.58 13.65 20.31
C TYR A 724 -1.63 13.43 19.15
N SER A 725 -2.19 12.96 18.05
CA SER A 725 -1.53 12.94 16.76
C SER A 725 -2.41 13.58 15.69
N THR A 726 -1.85 14.41 14.83
CA THR A 726 -2.56 15.02 13.72
C THR A 726 -1.79 14.82 12.43
N TRP A 727 -2.54 14.64 11.34
CA TRP A 727 -1.96 14.55 10.01
C TRP A 727 -2.79 15.36 9.02
N SER A 728 -2.12 15.97 8.09
CA SER A 728 -2.74 16.73 7.03
C SER A 728 -1.99 16.54 5.73
N GLY A 729 -2.66 16.81 4.63
CA GLY A 729 -1.99 16.83 3.35
C GLY A 729 -2.83 17.42 2.25
N SER A 730 -2.14 17.78 1.19
CA SER A 730 -2.73 18.30 -0.03
C SER A 730 -2.00 17.74 -1.24
N SER A 731 -2.72 17.60 -2.34
CA SER A 731 -2.12 17.29 -3.63
C SER A 731 -2.83 18.06 -4.73
N TRP A 732 -2.06 18.42 -5.74
CA TRP A 732 -2.55 19.00 -6.97
C TRP A 732 -1.87 18.31 -8.14
N ASN A 733 -2.66 18.00 -9.18
CA ASN A 733 -2.15 17.43 -10.42
C ASN A 733 -2.78 18.09 -11.65
N LYS A 734 -2.05 18.10 -12.75
CA LYS A 734 -2.46 18.64 -14.04
C LYS A 734 -1.80 17.85 -15.15
N THR A 735 -2.60 17.43 -16.14
CA THR A 735 -2.10 16.85 -17.38
C THR A 735 -2.38 17.79 -18.54
N ILE A 736 -1.35 18.14 -19.29
CA ILE A 736 -1.44 18.93 -20.52
C ILE A 736 -0.99 18.03 -21.66
N LYS A 737 -1.86 17.85 -22.65
CA LYS A 737 -1.55 17.05 -23.85
C LYS A 737 -1.56 17.96 -25.07
N ARG A 738 -0.45 17.97 -25.81
CA ARG A 738 -0.25 18.75 -27.03
C ARG A 738 0.37 17.87 -28.10
N ASP A 739 -0.41 17.41 -29.07
CA ASP A 739 0.02 16.46 -30.10
C ASP A 739 0.70 15.20 -29.53
N ALA A 740 1.95 14.96 -29.86
CA ALA A 740 2.75 13.87 -29.33
C ALA A 740 3.32 14.17 -27.91
N HIS A 741 3.19 15.41 -27.43
CA HIS A 741 3.76 15.84 -26.16
C HIS A 741 2.71 15.75 -25.05
N THR A 742 3.02 15.04 -23.98
CA THR A 742 2.22 15.00 -22.77
C THR A 742 3.06 15.47 -21.60
N PHE A 743 2.54 16.45 -20.87
CA PHE A 743 3.15 17.00 -19.67
C PHE A 743 2.24 16.69 -18.48
N LYS A 744 2.76 16.00 -17.46
CA LYS A 744 2.03 15.72 -16.23
C LYS A 744 2.76 16.41 -15.07
N TYR A 745 2.06 17.18 -14.31
CA TYR A 745 2.57 17.91 -13.14
C TYR A 745 1.87 17.37 -11.90
N GLY A 746 2.62 17.13 -10.86
CA GLY A 746 2.09 16.77 -9.55
C GLY A 746 2.87 17.49 -8.46
N VAL A 747 2.14 18.09 -7.53
CA VAL A 747 2.70 18.69 -6.32
C VAL A 747 1.91 18.16 -5.14
N GLY A 748 2.60 17.70 -4.12
CA GLY A 748 2.00 17.19 -2.91
C GLY A 748 2.70 17.73 -1.67
N PHE A 749 1.94 17.81 -0.60
CA PHE A 749 2.43 18.18 0.71
C PHE A 749 1.78 17.29 1.75
N SER A 750 2.55 16.80 2.73
CA SER A 750 1.98 16.19 3.93
C SER A 750 2.71 16.70 5.17
N ALA A 751 1.96 16.85 6.25
CA ALA A 751 2.45 17.25 7.55
C ALA A 751 1.86 16.32 8.62
N ASN A 752 2.69 15.97 9.59
CA ASN A 752 2.26 15.27 10.80
C ASN A 752 2.76 16.07 12.00
N TYR A 753 1.90 16.27 12.98
CA TYR A 753 2.23 16.94 14.23
C TYR A 753 1.61 16.16 15.38
N GLY A 754 2.41 15.89 16.41
CA GLY A 754 1.96 15.13 17.57
C GLY A 754 2.61 15.55 18.85
N LEU A 755 1.89 15.28 19.95
CA LEU A 755 2.38 15.39 21.33
C LEU A 755 2.36 14.00 21.96
N SER A 756 3.52 13.50 22.31
CA SER A 756 3.72 12.29 23.11
C SER A 756 4.17 12.65 24.52
N LYS A 757 3.79 11.84 25.50
CA LYS A 757 4.22 11.96 26.90
C LYS A 757 4.76 10.62 27.38
N GLY A 758 5.56 10.63 28.44
CA GLY A 758 6.07 9.46 29.13
C GLY A 758 6.83 9.89 30.36
N PHE A 759 7.43 8.93 31.06
CA PHE A 759 8.21 9.21 32.27
C PHE A 759 9.61 8.63 32.12
N VAL A 760 10.60 9.39 32.58
CA VAL A 760 11.99 8.95 32.71
C VAL A 760 12.52 9.41 34.08
N ASN A 761 13.03 8.48 34.86
CA ASN A 761 13.49 8.69 36.23
C ASN A 761 12.49 9.43 37.13
N GLY A 762 11.20 9.08 36.97
CA GLY A 762 10.08 9.66 37.73
C GLY A 762 9.60 11.03 37.25
N GLU A 763 10.27 11.63 36.27
CA GLU A 763 9.86 12.90 35.67
C GLU A 763 9.09 12.71 34.36
N MET A 764 7.97 13.42 34.24
CA MET A 764 7.20 13.40 33.00
C MET A 764 7.88 14.26 31.92
N PHE A 765 8.05 13.70 30.74
CA PHE A 765 8.48 14.44 29.56
C PHE A 765 7.33 14.65 28.58
N GLU A 766 7.44 15.71 27.78
CA GLU A 766 6.65 15.92 26.58
C GLU A 766 7.56 15.97 25.35
N ALA A 767 7.16 15.31 24.28
CA ALA A 767 7.83 15.38 23.00
C ALA A 767 6.84 15.85 21.91
N LYS A 768 7.08 17.03 21.37
CA LYS A 768 6.33 17.62 20.25
C LYS A 768 7.09 17.33 18.96
N THR A 769 6.48 16.56 18.07
CA THR A 769 7.10 16.15 16.81
C THR A 769 6.41 16.79 15.63
N LEU A 770 7.17 17.36 14.70
CA LEU A 770 6.71 17.91 13.43
C LEU A 770 7.41 17.20 12.28
N ARG A 771 6.65 16.68 11.33
CA ARG A 771 7.18 16.13 10.07
C ARG A 771 6.53 16.81 8.89
N LEU A 772 7.33 17.32 7.96
CA LEU A 772 6.87 17.98 6.75
C LEU A 772 7.48 17.27 5.54
N ASN A 773 6.63 16.91 4.56
CA ASN A 773 7.07 16.18 3.37
C ASN A 773 6.46 16.79 2.10
N PRO A 774 6.98 17.93 1.60
CA PRO A 774 6.65 18.40 0.27
C PRO A 774 7.27 17.49 -0.80
N ARG A 775 6.52 17.29 -1.88
CA ARG A 775 6.95 16.51 -3.04
C ARG A 775 6.53 17.16 -4.35
N ALA A 776 7.34 17.01 -5.37
CA ALA A 776 7.02 17.43 -6.73
C ALA A 776 7.41 16.31 -7.70
N ASN A 777 6.57 16.06 -8.66
CA ASN A 777 6.81 15.16 -9.78
C ASN A 777 6.41 15.82 -11.08
N PHE A 778 7.20 15.55 -12.10
CA PHE A 778 6.94 15.97 -13.44
C PHE A 778 7.14 14.79 -14.36
N THR A 779 6.28 14.61 -15.37
CA THR A 779 6.49 13.61 -16.41
C THR A 779 6.32 14.27 -17.77
N TYR A 780 7.30 14.10 -18.62
CA TYR A 780 7.23 14.43 -20.02
C TYR A 780 7.23 13.17 -20.85
N GLU A 781 6.26 13.06 -21.75
CA GLU A 781 6.15 11.97 -22.71
C GLU A 781 6.12 12.55 -24.14
N TYR A 782 6.95 12.01 -25.01
CA TYR A 782 6.92 12.28 -26.45
C TYR A 782 6.38 11.05 -27.18
N GLY A 783 5.08 11.02 -27.41
CA GLY A 783 4.38 9.86 -27.96
C GLY A 783 4.67 8.58 -27.18
N GLU A 784 5.09 7.55 -27.91
CA GLU A 784 5.53 6.27 -27.34
C GLU A 784 7.08 6.15 -27.33
N LEU A 785 7.80 7.22 -27.72
CA LEU A 785 9.25 7.17 -27.99
C LEU A 785 10.10 7.55 -26.78
N LEU A 786 9.66 8.50 -25.98
CA LEU A 786 10.46 9.04 -24.88
C LEU A 786 9.60 9.33 -23.67
N THR A 787 10.07 8.91 -22.51
CA THR A 787 9.51 9.33 -21.21
C THR A 787 10.64 9.88 -20.35
N ILE A 788 10.44 11.03 -19.72
CA ILE A 788 11.32 11.64 -18.72
C ILE A 788 10.49 11.95 -17.48
N ASN A 789 10.93 11.45 -16.34
CA ASN A 789 10.18 11.55 -15.09
C ASN A 789 11.09 12.00 -13.93
N PRO A 790 11.39 13.30 -13.76
CA PRO A 790 12.02 13.82 -12.56
C PRO A 790 11.04 13.86 -11.39
N THR A 791 11.53 13.50 -10.21
CA THR A 791 10.82 13.58 -8.93
C THR A 791 11.71 14.19 -7.87
N TYR A 792 11.11 14.99 -7.01
CA TYR A 792 11.79 15.55 -5.85
C TYR A 792 10.95 15.35 -4.60
N ASN A 793 11.58 14.82 -3.56
CA ASN A 793 10.98 14.65 -2.25
C ASN A 793 11.88 15.29 -1.21
N PHE A 794 11.27 16.09 -0.36
CA PHE A 794 11.90 16.70 0.79
C PHE A 794 11.25 16.18 2.05
N ALA A 795 12.02 15.90 3.07
CA ALA A 795 11.51 15.56 4.39
C ALA A 795 12.21 16.40 5.44
N TYR A 796 11.44 17.08 6.26
CA TYR A 796 11.88 17.78 7.47
C TYR A 796 11.25 17.11 8.67
N ASN A 797 12.08 16.71 9.62
CA ASN A 797 11.65 16.17 10.90
C ASN A 797 12.22 17.07 11.98
N ASP A 798 11.39 17.44 12.94
CA ASP A 798 11.76 18.25 14.10
C ASP A 798 11.05 17.70 15.34
N SER A 799 11.77 17.57 16.42
CA SER A 799 11.25 17.14 17.71
C SER A 799 11.76 18.08 18.80
N LYS A 800 10.86 18.58 19.62
CA LYS A 800 11.15 19.43 20.78
C LYS A 800 10.76 18.71 22.05
N TYR A 801 11.63 18.75 23.04
CA TYR A 801 11.49 18.02 24.28
C TYR A 801 11.41 18.97 25.48
N THR A 802 10.64 18.55 26.48
CA THR A 802 10.65 19.14 27.81
C THR A 802 11.26 18.15 28.79
N ASN A 803 11.93 18.63 29.82
CA ASN A 803 12.55 17.82 30.86
C ASN A 803 13.67 16.87 30.37
N TYR A 804 14.26 17.20 29.21
CA TYR A 804 15.50 16.57 28.75
C TYR A 804 16.63 17.60 28.65
N ARG A 805 17.87 17.13 28.79
CA ARG A 805 19.08 17.97 28.60
C ARG A 805 19.14 18.47 27.14
N THR A 806 18.72 17.64 26.21
CA THR A 806 18.59 18.01 24.79
C THR A 806 17.22 18.65 24.55
N SER A 807 17.19 19.92 24.16
CA SER A 807 15.94 20.66 23.92
C SER A 807 15.23 20.28 22.63
N GLY A 808 15.92 19.64 21.69
CA GLY A 808 15.34 19.23 20.45
C GLY A 808 16.30 18.51 19.50
N ALA A 809 15.74 17.90 18.48
CA ALA A 809 16.47 17.23 17.41
C ALA A 809 15.78 17.46 16.06
N SER A 810 16.54 17.74 15.03
CA SER A 810 16.01 17.94 13.68
C SER A 810 16.82 17.20 12.61
N SER A 811 16.17 16.88 11.52
CA SER A 811 16.83 16.31 10.34
C SER A 811 16.16 16.77 9.05
N VAL A 812 16.95 16.89 7.99
CA VAL A 812 16.50 17.20 6.64
C VAL A 812 16.97 16.10 5.70
N THR A 813 16.08 15.64 4.85
CA THR A 813 16.42 14.70 3.77
C THR A 813 15.97 15.28 2.43
N HIS A 814 16.86 15.32 1.46
CA HIS A 814 16.58 15.64 0.07
C HIS A 814 16.74 14.40 -0.77
N ARG A 815 15.74 14.12 -1.63
CA ARG A 815 15.82 13.04 -2.63
C ARG A 815 15.39 13.58 -3.97
N PHE A 816 16.30 13.57 -4.90
CA PHE A 816 16.03 13.86 -6.30
C PHE A 816 16.22 12.60 -7.13
N ASN A 817 15.26 12.30 -8.00
CA ASN A 817 15.34 11.19 -8.94
C ASN A 817 14.95 11.65 -10.33
N ILE A 818 15.60 11.11 -11.34
CA ILE A 818 15.21 11.26 -12.74
C ILE A 818 15.25 9.89 -13.43
N GLN A 819 14.10 9.46 -13.94
CA GLN A 819 13.97 8.28 -14.76
C GLN A 819 13.79 8.71 -16.21
N THR A 820 14.54 8.09 -17.13
CA THR A 820 14.37 8.30 -18.57
C THR A 820 14.23 6.96 -19.26
N THR A 821 13.32 6.88 -20.23
CA THR A 821 13.18 5.73 -21.10
C THR A 821 13.05 6.19 -22.54
N ASN A 822 13.91 5.69 -23.40
CA ASN A 822 13.92 5.95 -24.83
C ASN A 822 13.64 4.65 -25.59
N TYR A 823 12.64 4.66 -26.48
CA TYR A 823 12.19 3.53 -27.29
C TYR A 823 12.58 3.69 -28.78
N TRP A 824 13.58 4.44 -29.05
CA TRP A 824 14.11 4.66 -30.39
C TRP A 824 15.65 4.38 -30.41
N PRO A 825 16.18 3.74 -31.46
CA PRO A 825 15.53 3.24 -32.68
C PRO A 825 14.61 2.05 -32.44
N LYS A 826 13.82 1.68 -33.46
CA LYS A 826 12.84 0.58 -33.37
C LYS A 826 13.44 -0.69 -32.77
N ASN A 827 12.74 -1.33 -31.86
CA ASN A 827 13.12 -2.51 -31.08
C ASN A 827 14.21 -2.28 -30.02
N TRP A 828 14.81 -1.11 -29.95
CA TRP A 828 15.75 -0.75 -28.89
C TRP A 828 15.03 -0.02 -27.78
N VAL A 829 15.47 -0.30 -26.56
CA VAL A 829 15.02 0.44 -25.39
C VAL A 829 16.21 0.76 -24.52
N PHE A 830 16.37 2.04 -24.22
CA PHE A 830 17.41 2.54 -23.34
C PHE A 830 16.77 3.18 -22.11
N GLY A 831 17.09 2.65 -20.93
CA GLY A 831 16.57 3.10 -19.65
C GLY A 831 17.67 3.64 -18.74
N ASN A 832 17.40 4.76 -18.09
CA ASN A 832 18.25 5.31 -17.03
C ASN A 832 17.41 5.64 -15.82
N ASP A 833 17.99 5.45 -14.64
CA ASP A 833 17.44 5.78 -13.36
C ASP A 833 18.54 6.36 -12.47
N PHE A 834 18.58 7.69 -12.39
CA PHE A 834 19.57 8.43 -11.63
C PHE A 834 18.95 9.08 -10.41
N GLY A 835 19.62 9.00 -9.28
CA GLY A 835 19.18 9.59 -8.03
C GLY A 835 20.29 10.17 -7.19
N TYR A 836 19.90 11.20 -6.47
CA TYR A 836 20.69 11.83 -5.42
C TYR A 836 19.91 11.82 -4.11
N THR A 837 20.55 11.38 -3.04
CA THR A 837 20.00 11.44 -1.69
C THR A 837 20.98 12.17 -0.77
N TYR A 838 20.45 13.08 0.05
CA TYR A 838 21.19 13.79 1.09
C TYR A 838 20.44 13.70 2.41
N ASN A 839 21.15 13.34 3.48
CA ASN A 839 20.65 13.31 4.87
C ASN A 839 21.48 14.27 5.70
N SER A 840 20.84 15.32 6.26
CA SER A 840 21.53 16.21 7.20
C SER A 840 21.70 15.54 8.56
N ASN A 841 22.66 16.03 9.31
CA ASN A 841 22.83 15.70 10.73
C ASN A 841 22.98 14.21 11.06
N ILE A 842 23.29 13.35 10.08
CA ILE A 842 23.60 11.95 10.36
C ILE A 842 24.94 11.88 11.14
N ALA A 843 25.08 10.88 12.02
CA ALA A 843 26.26 10.73 12.87
C ALA A 843 27.56 10.58 12.05
N ASP A 844 28.67 11.00 12.64
CA ASP A 844 29.99 10.83 12.03
C ASP A 844 30.28 9.34 11.78
N GLY A 845 30.96 9.08 10.65
CA GLY A 845 31.21 7.72 10.16
C GLY A 845 30.18 7.21 9.18
N PHE A 846 29.00 7.84 9.06
CA PHE A 846 28.03 7.57 8.01
C PHE A 846 28.12 8.63 6.91
N LYS A 847 27.92 8.20 5.66
CA LYS A 847 27.92 9.16 4.53
C LYS A 847 26.62 9.94 4.51
N LYS A 848 26.70 11.27 4.39
CA LYS A 848 25.54 12.18 4.33
C LYS A 848 24.82 12.12 3.02
N ASP A 849 25.51 11.85 1.91
CA ASP A 849 24.95 11.85 0.58
C ASP A 849 25.50 10.74 -0.31
N PHE A 850 24.74 10.41 -1.33
CA PHE A 850 25.16 9.45 -2.36
C PHE A 850 24.36 9.63 -3.67
N TYR A 851 24.97 9.12 -4.74
CA TYR A 851 24.35 9.00 -6.05
C TYR A 851 24.08 7.52 -6.33
N LEU A 852 22.90 7.22 -6.87
CA LEU A 852 22.58 5.90 -7.39
C LEU A 852 22.22 6.03 -8.86
N TRP A 853 23.01 5.43 -9.75
CA TRP A 853 22.74 5.43 -11.17
C TRP A 853 22.64 4.01 -11.72
N ASN A 854 21.44 3.67 -12.18
CA ASN A 854 21.15 2.42 -12.86
C ASN A 854 20.89 2.69 -14.33
N THR A 855 21.42 1.86 -15.21
CA THR A 855 21.21 1.99 -16.66
C THR A 855 20.99 0.63 -17.30
N SER A 856 20.23 0.60 -18.40
CA SER A 856 19.96 -0.63 -19.14
C SER A 856 19.78 -0.36 -20.62
N LEU A 857 20.19 -1.33 -21.44
CA LEU A 857 19.98 -1.37 -22.87
C LEU A 857 19.33 -2.70 -23.22
N ALA A 858 18.20 -2.66 -23.90
CA ALA A 858 17.46 -3.84 -24.33
C ALA A 858 17.19 -3.81 -25.84
N TYR A 859 17.21 -4.98 -26.45
CA TYR A 859 16.87 -5.18 -27.85
C TYR A 859 15.84 -6.30 -27.99
N SER A 860 14.73 -6.02 -28.66
CA SER A 860 13.66 -6.98 -28.92
C SER A 860 13.72 -7.52 -30.33
N PHE A 861 13.61 -8.83 -30.49
CA PHE A 861 13.66 -9.56 -31.76
C PHE A 861 12.54 -10.60 -31.85
N PHE A 862 12.38 -11.26 -33.01
CA PHE A 862 11.28 -12.20 -33.30
C PHE A 862 9.90 -11.60 -33.02
N ASP A 863 9.57 -10.48 -33.68
CA ASP A 863 8.31 -9.75 -33.48
C ASP A 863 8.05 -9.42 -32.01
N LYS A 864 9.10 -9.01 -31.29
CA LYS A 864 9.08 -8.68 -29.86
C LYS A 864 8.76 -9.86 -28.92
N LYS A 865 8.84 -11.11 -29.41
CA LYS A 865 8.67 -12.29 -28.56
C LYS A 865 9.87 -12.56 -27.67
N MET A 866 11.06 -12.12 -28.08
CA MET A 866 12.28 -12.24 -27.29
C MET A 866 12.93 -10.88 -27.08
N THR A 867 13.51 -10.67 -25.90
CA THR A 867 14.23 -9.46 -25.54
C THR A 867 15.53 -9.84 -24.84
N ALA A 868 16.65 -9.39 -25.38
CA ALA A 868 17.95 -9.44 -24.71
C ALA A 868 18.21 -8.09 -24.05
N LYS A 869 18.69 -8.11 -22.79
CA LYS A 869 18.92 -6.91 -21.99
C LYS A 869 20.24 -6.99 -21.27
N VAL A 870 20.96 -5.89 -21.29
CA VAL A 870 22.13 -5.64 -20.44
C VAL A 870 21.76 -4.53 -19.47
N LYS A 871 22.00 -4.72 -18.18
CA LYS A 871 21.80 -3.69 -17.15
C LYS A 871 23.04 -3.54 -16.29
N VAL A 872 23.31 -2.32 -15.87
CA VAL A 872 24.30 -1.99 -14.84
C VAL A 872 23.55 -1.37 -13.67
N TYR A 873 23.64 -2.00 -12.53
CA TYR A 873 23.15 -1.49 -11.27
C TYR A 873 24.27 -0.72 -10.57
N ASP A 874 23.94 0.45 -9.98
CA ASP A 874 24.87 1.31 -9.24
C ASP A 874 26.16 1.58 -10.00
N LEU A 875 26.05 2.17 -11.21
CA LEU A 875 27.18 2.45 -12.09
C LEU A 875 28.33 3.18 -11.38
N LEU A 876 27.99 4.08 -10.44
CA LEU A 876 28.96 4.87 -9.69
C LEU A 876 29.54 4.14 -8.47
N ASN A 877 28.99 2.97 -8.10
CA ASN A 877 29.34 2.18 -6.93
C ASN A 877 29.25 2.97 -5.59
N GLN A 878 28.19 3.78 -5.47
CA GLN A 878 27.99 4.66 -4.31
C GLN A 878 26.78 4.31 -3.47
N ASN A 879 26.04 3.24 -3.81
CA ASN A 879 24.85 2.84 -3.08
C ASN A 879 25.12 2.64 -1.59
N GLN A 880 24.24 3.17 -0.74
CA GLN A 880 24.30 3.05 0.72
C GLN A 880 22.90 3.12 1.33
N SER A 881 22.77 2.75 2.60
CA SER A 881 21.50 2.67 3.33
C SER A 881 21.42 3.56 4.58
N ALA A 882 22.39 4.48 4.77
CA ALA A 882 22.44 5.28 5.98
C ALA A 882 21.17 6.13 6.17
N THR A 883 20.51 5.97 7.33
CA THR A 883 19.26 6.66 7.68
C THR A 883 19.28 7.14 9.12
N ARG A 884 18.63 8.28 9.37
CA ARG A 884 18.37 8.82 10.72
C ARG A 884 16.89 8.69 11.07
N THR A 885 16.61 8.14 12.25
CA THR A 885 15.27 8.12 12.86
C THR A 885 15.32 8.93 14.17
N ILE A 886 14.33 9.81 14.34
CA ILE A 886 14.15 10.59 15.56
C ILE A 886 12.87 10.11 16.23
N SER A 887 12.97 9.69 17.47
CA SER A 887 11.86 9.28 18.34
C SER A 887 11.74 10.23 19.54
N PRO A 888 10.67 10.13 20.35
CA PRO A 888 10.53 10.94 21.56
C PRO A 888 11.67 10.79 22.59
N THR A 889 12.37 9.64 22.56
CA THR A 889 13.38 9.31 23.58
C THR A 889 14.78 9.11 23.01
N ASN A 890 14.93 9.02 21.68
CA ASN A 890 16.23 8.75 21.09
C ASN A 890 16.39 9.24 19.65
N ILE A 891 17.65 9.39 19.23
CA ILE A 891 18.06 9.50 17.83
C ILE A 891 18.83 8.23 17.48
N ARG A 892 18.46 7.61 16.39
CA ARG A 892 19.13 6.41 15.87
C ARG A 892 19.58 6.63 14.43
N ASP A 893 20.88 6.49 14.20
CA ASP A 893 21.51 6.42 12.89
C ASP A 893 21.89 4.98 12.59
N GLU A 894 21.51 4.51 11.42
CA GLU A 894 21.65 3.11 11.04
C GLU A 894 22.15 2.97 9.61
N GLU A 895 23.08 2.04 9.39
CA GLU A 895 23.54 1.61 8.07
C GLU A 895 23.43 0.08 7.96
N ASN A 896 23.01 -0.41 6.79
CA ASN A 896 22.88 -1.83 6.51
C ASN A 896 23.65 -2.20 5.24
N THR A 897 23.96 -3.47 5.07
CA THR A 897 24.51 -4.00 3.82
C THR A 897 23.57 -3.72 2.66
N VAL A 898 24.10 -3.25 1.54
CA VAL A 898 23.35 -2.97 0.30
C VAL A 898 24.01 -3.63 -0.90
N LEU A 899 23.23 -3.85 -1.95
CA LEU A 899 23.74 -4.27 -3.24
C LEU A 899 24.70 -3.23 -3.79
N LYS A 900 25.90 -3.66 -4.17
CA LYS A 900 26.91 -2.86 -4.85
C LYS A 900 26.82 -3.05 -6.36
N ARG A 901 27.66 -2.34 -7.12
CA ARG A 901 27.68 -2.38 -8.59
C ARG A 901 27.80 -3.80 -9.14
N TYR A 902 26.91 -4.13 -10.07
CA TYR A 902 26.98 -5.34 -10.88
C TYR A 902 26.48 -5.10 -12.29
N LEU A 903 27.00 -5.88 -13.23
CA LEU A 903 26.53 -5.99 -14.60
C LEU A 903 25.70 -7.26 -14.71
N MET A 904 24.56 -7.22 -15.40
CA MET A 904 23.71 -8.39 -15.64
C MET A 904 23.27 -8.44 -17.11
N PHE A 905 23.33 -9.62 -17.69
CA PHE A 905 22.69 -9.96 -18.95
C PHE A 905 21.45 -10.80 -18.67
N SER A 906 20.33 -10.48 -19.30
CA SER A 906 19.10 -11.26 -19.18
C SER A 906 18.40 -11.45 -20.53
N LEU A 907 17.75 -12.60 -20.67
CA LEU A 907 16.96 -12.97 -21.83
C LEU A 907 15.53 -13.22 -21.40
N THR A 908 14.57 -12.60 -22.08
CA THR A 908 13.15 -12.74 -21.84
C THR A 908 12.47 -13.33 -23.05
N TYR A 909 11.56 -14.29 -22.83
CA TYR A 909 10.67 -14.84 -23.84
C TYR A 909 9.20 -14.61 -23.45
N LYS A 910 8.42 -14.04 -24.37
CA LYS A 910 6.98 -13.77 -24.22
C LYS A 910 6.16 -14.77 -25.00
N LEU A 911 5.23 -15.42 -24.32
CA LEU A 911 4.26 -16.33 -24.89
C LEU A 911 2.87 -15.67 -24.94
N ASN A 912 2.32 -15.49 -26.15
CA ASN A 912 0.98 -14.94 -26.35
C ASN A 912 0.23 -15.79 -27.37
N LYS A 913 -0.79 -16.55 -26.92
CA LYS A 913 -1.64 -17.35 -27.79
C LYS A 913 -3.09 -17.19 -27.36
N PHE A 914 -3.79 -16.25 -27.96
CA PHE A 914 -5.21 -16.04 -27.73
C PHE A 914 -6.04 -16.80 -28.76
N GLY A 915 -7.19 -17.36 -28.33
CA GLY A 915 -8.14 -18.09 -29.20
C GLY A 915 -8.90 -17.15 -30.12
N GLY A 916 -8.30 -16.82 -31.23
CA GLY A 916 -8.83 -16.14 -32.40
C GLY A 916 -7.78 -16.26 -33.49
N LYS A 917 -8.18 -16.66 -34.73
CA LYS A 917 -7.25 -16.75 -35.86
C LYS A 917 -6.40 -15.50 -35.93
N GLU A 918 -5.10 -15.64 -35.76
CA GLU A 918 -4.16 -14.60 -36.20
C GLU A 918 -4.52 -14.25 -37.65
N LYS A 919 -4.96 -13.02 -37.87
CA LYS A 919 -4.88 -12.45 -39.20
C LYS A 919 -3.39 -12.31 -39.48
N SER A 920 -2.84 -13.30 -40.17
CA SER A 920 -1.55 -13.12 -40.83
C SER A 920 -1.68 -11.86 -41.69
N SER A 921 -0.90 -10.85 -41.40
CA SER A 921 -0.67 -9.74 -42.30
C SER A 921 0.14 -10.31 -43.48
N ARG A 922 -0.56 -10.95 -44.44
CA ARG A 922 0.02 -11.17 -45.75
C ARG A 922 0.24 -9.81 -46.37
N GLY A 923 1.49 -9.46 -46.43
CA GLY A 923 1.94 -8.31 -47.17
C GLY A 923 1.39 -8.40 -48.60
N ASN A 924 0.63 -7.38 -49.01
CA ASN A 924 0.33 -7.17 -50.44
C ASN A 924 1.66 -7.06 -51.17
N ARG A 925 2.02 -8.12 -51.90
CA ARG A 925 2.94 -8.01 -53.00
C ARG A 925 2.21 -7.17 -54.06
N ILE A 926 2.64 -5.94 -54.20
CA ILE A 926 2.33 -5.12 -55.37
C ILE A 926 3.07 -5.78 -56.54
N MET A 927 2.32 -6.45 -57.42
CA MET A 927 2.82 -6.74 -58.76
C MET A 927 2.73 -5.43 -59.55
N MET A 928 3.86 -4.89 -59.92
CA MET A 928 3.95 -3.93 -61.04
C MET A 928 3.79 -4.70 -62.35
N HIS A 929 2.81 -4.28 -63.11
CA HIS A 929 2.85 -4.34 -64.58
C HIS A 929 2.68 -2.94 -65.09
#